data_32588253c02676e300648fe974312c30
#
_entry.id   32588253c02676e300648fe974312c30
#
_cell.length_a   1.000
_cell.length_b   1.000
_cell.length_c   1.000
_cell.angle_alpha   90.00
_cell.angle_beta   90.00
_cell.angle_gamma   90.00
#
_symmetry.space_group_name_H-M   'P 1'
#
loop_
_entity.id
_entity.type
_entity.pdbx_description
1 polymer ?
#
loop_
_entity_poly.entity_id
_entity_poly.type
_entity_poly.pdbx_seq_one_letter_code
_entity_poly.pdbx_strand_id
1 'polypeptide(L)'
;MSKFLNLIISLGILNAASFYQEEGSSDKRVIITKQIPTGKIELDGLLNEPEWKMVSPAKDFIQRDPKEGAPSTEKTEVHVIYDEDNLYIGAMLFDSNPDGILAYQKRRDQSLRTDDRFMWILDTFLDGRTGYFFEVNPAGLMGDGLIIGSESYWGTNKDWNGIWDARVVILPEGWSVEVVIPFRTLNFNPNLETWGINFQRTVRRKNEDVKWEGFQRNKKLTSPIHAGHLSGLKNLTQGRGIELKPYLSMNNRKVEIDEKMKNDNLSDLGFDISMNITPGLRASLTYNTDFAEAEVDQRRVNLTRFPLRYAEKRGFFLEGAGVYSFSPRNDVTPFFSRRIGLSEGKQIPINYGGRLSGQIGDYEIGLIQAQTKPVESLPGENFTVARMKRALLKQSYLGLVFTDRSTSKGKVDSTGLDQTLYGADLDLKTSEFMGDKNLQFQTFFVFHTAPLNTKDLNISDLSTRGLRLTYPNDIIRTHVSYREFGNMYNPAVGFSRRNGFKRIQPSFSYNPRPEKYEIIRQVEFGIQYEYMTDLNNNMLKKETTFTPFNIRFESQDEVGIKIVKLTEYLDKPFTIYEDITIPIEEYSSSEFQFKFETSEKRMLSTELEYQTGDFWTGKKKTLKSQISVKPFSGFNIQTEYENNQVELSGSNFNTELYNIELGVYPTPRTAIFSNVQYDNVSNAVGLFAKLQHTIRPGSDFFLVYTHNWMSLGDQIFDFDLITISKISSLKINYTLRL
;
A
#
# COMPACT_ATOMS: atom_id res chain seq x y z
N MET A 1 -12.79 33.60 13.16
CA MET A 1 -12.75 32.23 12.58
C MET A 1 -14.14 31.71 12.18
N SER A 2 -15.20 31.88 12.96
CA SER A 2 -16.55 31.38 12.61
C SER A 2 -17.15 32.04 11.34
N LYS A 3 -16.95 33.33 11.12
CA LYS A 3 -17.45 34.06 9.93
C LYS A 3 -16.74 33.67 8.62
N PHE A 4 -15.46 33.25 8.69
CA PHE A 4 -14.71 32.78 7.53
C PHE A 4 -15.10 31.33 7.14
N LEU A 5 -15.40 30.51 8.16
CA LEU A 5 -15.87 29.13 7.97
C LEU A 5 -17.29 29.12 7.34
N ASN A 6 -18.18 30.02 7.79
CA ASN A 6 -19.52 30.16 7.22
C ASN A 6 -19.49 30.71 5.78
N LEU A 7 -18.50 31.52 5.42
CA LEU A 7 -18.33 32.03 4.03
C LEU A 7 -17.87 30.91 3.10
N ILE A 8 -16.96 30.03 3.55
CA ILE A 8 -16.48 28.89 2.75
C ILE A 8 -17.60 27.85 2.59
N ILE A 9 -18.39 27.58 3.63
CA ILE A 9 -19.52 26.63 3.58
C ILE A 9 -20.63 27.18 2.68
N SER A 10 -20.95 28.47 2.75
CA SER A 10 -21.99 29.06 1.88
C SER A 10 -21.56 29.18 0.42
N LEU A 11 -20.28 29.48 0.12
CA LEU A 11 -19.73 29.46 -1.24
C LEU A 11 -19.63 28.04 -1.81
N GLY A 12 -19.33 27.03 -0.99
CA GLY A 12 -19.28 25.63 -1.40
C GLY A 12 -20.65 25.02 -1.71
N ILE A 13 -21.69 25.38 -0.95
CA ILE A 13 -23.04 24.85 -1.13
C ILE A 13 -23.78 25.55 -2.30
N LEU A 14 -23.59 26.84 -2.50
CA LEU A 14 -24.22 27.59 -3.60
C LEU A 14 -23.68 27.23 -4.98
N ASN A 15 -22.38 26.83 -5.09
CA ASN A 15 -21.83 26.34 -6.36
C ASN A 15 -22.13 24.86 -6.63
N ALA A 16 -22.40 24.03 -5.63
CA ALA A 16 -22.73 22.62 -5.84
C ALA A 16 -24.13 22.41 -6.47
N ALA A 17 -25.04 23.38 -6.33
CA ALA A 17 -26.39 23.30 -6.89
C ALA A 17 -26.49 23.73 -8.37
N SER A 18 -25.49 24.42 -8.92
CA SER A 18 -25.50 24.92 -10.30
C SER A 18 -24.71 24.05 -11.31
N PHE A 19 -24.16 22.91 -10.88
CA PHE A 19 -23.36 22.00 -11.74
C PHE A 19 -24.12 20.81 -12.31
N TYR A 20 -25.45 20.85 -12.35
CA TYR A 20 -26.24 19.92 -13.18
C TYR A 20 -26.47 20.52 -14.58
N GLN A 21 -25.39 20.71 -15.35
CA GLN A 21 -25.50 20.68 -16.80
C GLN A 21 -24.95 19.31 -17.25
N GLU A 22 -25.81 18.55 -17.94
CA GLU A 22 -25.40 17.44 -18.78
C GLU A 22 -24.46 17.98 -19.86
N GLU A 23 -23.16 18.04 -19.54
CA GLU A 23 -22.15 18.20 -20.57
C GLU A 23 -22.02 16.88 -21.32
N GLY A 24 -22.04 17.00 -22.64
CA GLY A 24 -22.00 15.92 -23.60
C GLY A 24 -20.96 14.86 -23.22
N SER A 25 -21.39 13.61 -23.18
CA SER A 25 -20.55 12.44 -23.09
C SER A 25 -19.47 12.54 -24.18
N SER A 26 -18.22 12.84 -23.82
CA SER A 26 -17.12 12.48 -24.72
C SER A 26 -17.29 10.99 -24.97
N ASP A 27 -17.51 10.59 -26.23
CA ASP A 27 -17.69 9.19 -26.58
C ASP A 27 -16.49 8.40 -26.05
N LYS A 28 -16.70 7.65 -24.97
CA LYS A 28 -15.67 6.75 -24.44
C LYS A 28 -15.33 5.71 -25.50
N ARG A 29 -14.05 5.37 -25.61
CA ARG A 29 -13.64 4.28 -26.49
C ARG A 29 -14.30 2.97 -26.08
N VAL A 30 -14.73 2.18 -27.04
CA VAL A 30 -15.44 0.91 -26.82
C VAL A 30 -14.70 -0.24 -27.51
N ILE A 31 -14.53 -1.34 -26.81
CA ILE A 31 -14.15 -2.64 -27.35
C ILE A 31 -15.39 -3.53 -27.35
N ILE A 32 -15.64 -4.20 -28.47
CA ILE A 32 -16.68 -5.23 -28.56
C ILE A 32 -16.01 -6.59 -28.36
N THR A 33 -16.38 -7.28 -27.28
CA THR A 33 -15.94 -8.67 -27.04
C THR A 33 -16.93 -9.67 -27.62
N LYS A 34 -16.47 -10.92 -27.82
CA LYS A 34 -17.30 -12.03 -28.28
C LYS A 34 -17.08 -13.27 -27.43
N GLN A 35 -18.17 -14.02 -27.24
CA GLN A 35 -18.09 -15.35 -26.64
C GLN A 35 -17.53 -16.35 -27.65
N ILE A 36 -16.61 -17.19 -27.20
CA ILE A 36 -16.02 -18.31 -27.94
C ILE A 36 -16.36 -19.63 -27.26
N PRO A 37 -16.28 -20.78 -27.95
CA PRO A 37 -16.38 -22.08 -27.30
C PRO A 37 -15.28 -22.29 -26.27
N THR A 38 -15.61 -22.95 -25.15
CA THR A 38 -14.64 -23.27 -24.08
C THR A 38 -13.50 -24.14 -24.57
N GLY A 39 -12.27 -23.87 -24.07
CA GLY A 39 -11.08 -24.65 -24.36
C GLY A 39 -10.48 -24.40 -25.76
N LYS A 40 -10.78 -23.28 -26.39
CA LYS A 40 -10.21 -22.88 -27.69
C LYS A 40 -8.89 -22.14 -27.60
N ILE A 41 -8.61 -21.52 -26.46
CA ILE A 41 -7.36 -20.80 -26.23
C ILE A 41 -6.40 -21.72 -25.50
N GLU A 42 -5.23 -21.92 -26.05
CA GLU A 42 -4.09 -22.57 -25.41
C GLU A 42 -3.19 -21.47 -24.82
N LEU A 43 -3.08 -21.39 -23.51
CA LEU A 43 -2.34 -20.33 -22.83
C LEU A 43 -0.82 -20.57 -23.00
N ASP A 44 -0.26 -20.18 -24.13
CA ASP A 44 1.17 -20.34 -24.47
C ASP A 44 1.90 -18.99 -24.66
N GLY A 45 1.16 -17.89 -24.73
CA GLY A 45 1.66 -16.52 -24.91
C GLY A 45 1.70 -16.07 -26.38
N LEU A 46 1.22 -16.89 -27.32
CA LEU A 46 1.17 -16.59 -28.74
C LEU A 46 -0.28 -16.34 -29.18
N LEU A 47 -0.55 -15.25 -29.90
CA LEU A 47 -1.89 -14.92 -30.40
C LEU A 47 -2.15 -15.56 -31.76
N ASN A 48 -2.01 -16.88 -31.87
CA ASN A 48 -2.08 -17.62 -33.11
C ASN A 48 -3.44 -18.28 -33.37
N GLU A 49 -4.31 -18.40 -32.36
CA GLU A 49 -5.65 -18.95 -32.52
C GLU A 49 -6.55 -18.04 -33.35
N PRO A 50 -7.40 -18.61 -34.20
CA PRO A 50 -8.30 -17.84 -35.06
C PRO A 50 -9.30 -17.02 -34.28
N GLU A 51 -9.59 -17.37 -33.02
CA GLU A 51 -10.52 -16.72 -32.11
C GLU A 51 -10.12 -15.26 -31.82
N TRP A 52 -8.80 -14.98 -31.72
CA TRP A 52 -8.29 -13.62 -31.54
C TRP A 52 -8.68 -12.68 -32.69
N LYS A 53 -8.81 -13.21 -33.89
CA LYS A 53 -9.21 -12.44 -35.10
C LYS A 53 -10.71 -12.16 -35.17
N MET A 54 -11.53 -12.75 -34.29
CA MET A 54 -12.98 -12.54 -34.26
C MET A 54 -13.39 -11.17 -33.73
N VAL A 55 -12.49 -10.44 -33.06
CA VAL A 55 -12.72 -9.14 -32.46
C VAL A 55 -11.70 -8.12 -32.96
N SER A 56 -12.09 -6.85 -33.02
CA SER A 56 -11.17 -5.76 -33.33
C SER A 56 -10.37 -5.39 -32.11
N PRO A 57 -9.03 -5.18 -32.23
CA PRO A 57 -8.21 -4.81 -31.09
C PRO A 57 -8.43 -3.37 -30.62
N ALA A 58 -8.19 -3.13 -29.34
CA ALA A 58 -7.88 -1.81 -28.83
C ALA A 58 -6.52 -1.37 -29.38
N LYS A 59 -6.46 -0.22 -30.02
CA LYS A 59 -5.28 0.34 -30.67
C LYS A 59 -5.24 1.87 -30.52
N ASP A 60 -4.28 2.53 -31.15
CA ASP A 60 -4.12 3.98 -31.16
C ASP A 60 -3.93 4.53 -29.74
N PHE A 61 -2.96 3.96 -29.01
CA PHE A 61 -2.56 4.41 -27.71
C PHE A 61 -1.90 5.79 -27.79
N ILE A 62 -2.13 6.61 -26.76
CA ILE A 62 -1.66 7.99 -26.68
C ILE A 62 -0.72 8.16 -25.49
N GLN A 63 0.35 8.91 -25.67
CA GLN A 63 1.32 9.18 -24.63
C GLN A 63 0.71 10.02 -23.50
N ARG A 64 0.93 9.54 -22.32
CA ARG A 64 0.80 10.28 -21.07
C ARG A 64 2.12 10.99 -20.71
N ASP A 65 3.22 10.27 -20.91
CA ASP A 65 4.60 10.72 -20.69
C ASP A 65 5.50 10.15 -21.80
N PRO A 66 6.55 10.86 -22.23
CA PRO A 66 6.95 12.22 -21.86
C PRO A 66 6.11 13.32 -22.53
N LYS A 67 5.52 13.06 -23.71
CA LYS A 67 4.79 14.05 -24.53
C LYS A 67 3.30 13.80 -24.46
N GLU A 68 2.63 14.42 -23.47
CA GLU A 68 1.18 14.27 -23.26
C GLU A 68 0.40 14.59 -24.53
N GLY A 69 -0.45 13.63 -24.96
CA GLY A 69 -1.30 13.77 -26.14
C GLY A 69 -0.64 13.36 -27.47
N ALA A 70 0.67 13.08 -27.48
CA ALA A 70 1.33 12.58 -28.69
C ALA A 70 0.94 11.11 -28.95
N PRO A 71 0.97 10.63 -30.21
CA PRO A 71 0.85 9.21 -30.53
C PRO A 71 1.92 8.37 -29.82
N SER A 72 1.59 7.10 -29.50
CA SER A 72 2.56 6.13 -29.02
C SER A 72 3.70 5.95 -30.05
N THR A 73 4.95 5.85 -29.57
CA THR A 73 6.09 5.58 -30.44
C THR A 73 6.25 4.08 -30.77
N GLU A 74 5.63 3.21 -29.99
CA GLU A 74 5.58 1.76 -30.20
C GLU A 74 4.12 1.30 -30.24
N LYS A 75 3.77 0.56 -31.29
CA LYS A 75 2.39 0.08 -31.50
C LYS A 75 1.98 -0.90 -30.42
N THR A 76 0.73 -0.86 -30.03
CA THR A 76 0.09 -1.81 -29.08
C THR A 76 -1.27 -2.20 -29.60
N GLU A 77 -1.56 -3.51 -29.64
CA GLU A 77 -2.85 -4.08 -30.01
C GLU A 77 -3.32 -5.01 -28.90
N VAL A 78 -4.56 -4.85 -28.44
CA VAL A 78 -5.12 -5.65 -27.34
C VAL A 78 -6.48 -6.20 -27.76
N HIS A 79 -6.62 -7.52 -27.72
CA HIS A 79 -7.85 -8.26 -28.01
C HIS A 79 -8.48 -8.74 -26.70
N VAL A 80 -9.81 -8.73 -26.62
CA VAL A 80 -10.54 -9.27 -25.46
C VAL A 80 -11.65 -10.17 -25.96
N ILE A 81 -11.62 -11.43 -25.54
CA ILE A 81 -12.64 -12.46 -25.82
C ILE A 81 -12.98 -13.20 -24.53
N TYR A 82 -14.05 -13.98 -24.52
CA TYR A 82 -14.44 -14.75 -23.34
C TYR A 82 -15.13 -16.06 -23.71
N ASP A 83 -15.03 -17.05 -22.85
CA ASP A 83 -15.85 -18.26 -22.90
C ASP A 83 -16.86 -18.31 -21.75
N GLU A 84 -17.41 -19.47 -21.43
CA GLU A 84 -18.36 -19.64 -20.34
C GLU A 84 -17.75 -19.34 -18.96
N ASP A 85 -16.45 -19.68 -18.77
CA ASP A 85 -15.76 -19.66 -17.48
C ASP A 85 -14.75 -18.52 -17.32
N ASN A 86 -14.21 -17.98 -18.41
CA ASN A 86 -13.03 -17.15 -18.40
C ASN A 86 -13.11 -15.94 -19.33
N LEU A 87 -12.52 -14.85 -18.87
CA LEU A 87 -12.14 -13.70 -19.69
C LEU A 87 -10.70 -13.89 -20.17
N TYR A 88 -10.46 -13.71 -21.48
CA TYR A 88 -9.14 -13.76 -22.08
C TYR A 88 -8.73 -12.39 -22.61
N ILE A 89 -7.48 -12.00 -22.35
CA ILE A 89 -6.86 -10.80 -22.90
C ILE A 89 -5.59 -11.21 -23.64
N GLY A 90 -5.55 -10.95 -24.94
CA GLY A 90 -4.38 -11.15 -25.77
C GLY A 90 -3.81 -9.79 -26.21
N ALA A 91 -2.54 -9.53 -25.91
CA ALA A 91 -1.91 -8.28 -26.31
C ALA A 91 -0.62 -8.51 -27.08
N MET A 92 -0.48 -7.81 -28.22
CA MET A 92 0.79 -7.69 -28.96
C MET A 92 1.37 -6.29 -28.73
N LEU A 93 2.55 -6.25 -28.15
CA LEU A 93 3.27 -5.07 -27.75
C LEU A 93 4.52 -4.94 -28.63
N PHE A 94 4.33 -4.31 -29.80
CA PHE A 94 5.41 -4.12 -30.76
C PHE A 94 6.53 -3.26 -30.17
N ASP A 95 7.76 -3.57 -30.54
CA ASP A 95 8.93 -2.78 -30.15
C ASP A 95 9.94 -2.75 -31.29
N SER A 96 10.37 -1.55 -31.66
CA SER A 96 11.36 -1.35 -32.73
C SER A 96 12.79 -1.79 -32.35
N ASN A 97 13.02 -2.11 -31.07
CA ASN A 97 14.28 -2.66 -30.56
C ASN A 97 14.01 -3.73 -29.48
N PRO A 98 13.62 -4.94 -29.86
CA PRO A 98 13.28 -6.01 -28.92
C PRO A 98 14.41 -6.38 -27.95
N ASP A 99 15.67 -6.26 -28.37
CA ASP A 99 16.85 -6.51 -27.52
C ASP A 99 16.98 -5.48 -26.39
N GLY A 100 16.32 -4.33 -26.53
CA GLY A 100 16.27 -3.26 -25.53
C GLY A 100 15.12 -3.39 -24.53
N ILE A 101 14.29 -4.44 -24.61
CA ILE A 101 13.21 -4.71 -23.68
C ILE A 101 13.79 -5.02 -22.29
N LEU A 102 13.30 -4.30 -21.26
CA LEU A 102 13.76 -4.47 -19.89
C LEU A 102 12.81 -5.38 -19.11
N ALA A 103 13.32 -6.45 -18.51
CA ALA A 103 12.55 -7.51 -17.85
C ALA A 103 13.35 -8.15 -16.71
N TYR A 104 13.59 -7.38 -15.63
CA TYR A 104 14.39 -7.83 -14.50
C TYR A 104 13.58 -8.61 -13.46
N GLN A 105 12.35 -8.18 -13.19
CA GLN A 105 11.54 -8.72 -12.12
C GLN A 105 10.78 -9.96 -12.54
N LYS A 106 10.78 -10.99 -11.68
CA LYS A 106 9.98 -12.22 -11.90
C LYS A 106 9.08 -12.55 -10.72
N ARG A 107 9.37 -12.06 -9.53
CA ARG A 107 8.56 -12.32 -8.33
C ARG A 107 7.23 -11.58 -8.41
N ARG A 108 6.12 -12.30 -8.22
CA ARG A 108 4.75 -11.75 -8.19
C ARG A 108 4.65 -10.51 -7.29
N ASP A 109 3.88 -9.53 -7.73
CA ASP A 109 3.54 -8.27 -7.04
C ASP A 109 4.71 -7.32 -6.75
N GLN A 110 5.92 -7.63 -7.21
CA GLN A 110 7.04 -6.71 -7.14
C GLN A 110 6.81 -5.45 -7.98
N SER A 111 7.49 -4.37 -7.58
CA SER A 111 7.44 -3.11 -8.34
C SER A 111 8.02 -3.29 -9.74
N LEU A 112 7.27 -2.91 -10.77
CA LEU A 112 7.70 -2.92 -12.17
C LEU A 112 8.22 -1.55 -12.65
N ARG A 113 8.77 -0.74 -11.75
CA ARG A 113 9.41 0.54 -12.14
C ARG A 113 10.66 0.35 -12.99
N THR A 114 11.27 -0.83 -12.91
CA THR A 114 12.49 -1.19 -13.64
C THR A 114 12.23 -1.68 -15.06
N ASP A 115 11.02 -2.16 -15.34
CA ASP A 115 10.71 -3.06 -16.43
C ASP A 115 9.73 -2.42 -17.43
N ASP A 116 9.77 -2.92 -18.67
CA ASP A 116 8.63 -2.80 -19.57
C ASP A 116 7.43 -3.49 -18.93
N ARG A 117 6.24 -2.94 -19.14
CA ARG A 117 5.03 -3.51 -18.53
C ARG A 117 3.77 -3.20 -19.30
N PHE A 118 2.83 -4.13 -19.24
CA PHE A 118 1.47 -3.98 -19.69
C PHE A 118 0.53 -4.05 -18.49
N MET A 119 -0.39 -3.11 -18.40
CA MET A 119 -1.31 -2.95 -17.29
C MET A 119 -2.73 -2.80 -17.80
N TRP A 120 -3.70 -3.30 -17.04
CA TRP A 120 -5.12 -3.05 -17.32
C TRP A 120 -5.93 -2.98 -16.04
N ILE A 121 -7.12 -2.38 -16.17
CA ILE A 121 -8.12 -2.35 -15.11
C ILE A 121 -9.45 -2.90 -15.62
N LEU A 122 -10.23 -3.47 -14.71
CA LEU A 122 -11.61 -3.90 -14.94
C LEU A 122 -12.51 -3.26 -13.88
N ASP A 123 -13.50 -2.49 -14.31
CA ASP A 123 -14.61 -1.99 -13.49
C ASP A 123 -15.83 -2.85 -13.81
N THR A 124 -15.98 -3.92 -13.05
CA THR A 124 -16.97 -4.97 -13.27
C THR A 124 -18.38 -4.62 -12.76
N PHE A 125 -18.49 -3.53 -12.00
CA PHE A 125 -19.75 -2.95 -11.54
C PHE A 125 -20.15 -1.71 -12.33
N LEU A 126 -19.25 -1.20 -13.18
CA LEU A 126 -19.40 0.04 -13.95
C LEU A 126 -19.76 1.24 -13.06
N ASP A 127 -19.16 1.27 -11.86
CA ASP A 127 -19.43 2.29 -10.85
C ASP A 127 -18.46 3.47 -10.91
N GLY A 128 -17.37 3.35 -11.70
CA GLY A 128 -16.34 4.37 -11.87
C GLY A 128 -15.45 4.58 -10.63
N ARG A 129 -15.53 3.72 -9.62
CA ARG A 129 -14.87 3.90 -8.31
C ARG A 129 -14.02 2.72 -7.90
N THR A 130 -14.55 1.52 -8.09
CA THR A 130 -13.92 0.27 -7.68
C THR A 130 -13.54 -0.56 -8.90
N GLY A 131 -12.66 -1.53 -8.74
CA GLY A 131 -12.28 -2.42 -9.82
C GLY A 131 -11.06 -3.26 -9.50
N TYR A 132 -10.61 -3.97 -10.51
CA TYR A 132 -9.44 -4.82 -10.47
C TYR A 132 -8.33 -4.19 -11.28
N PHE A 133 -7.13 -4.27 -10.77
CA PHE A 133 -5.89 -3.89 -11.45
C PHE A 133 -5.06 -5.13 -11.70
N PHE A 134 -4.47 -5.21 -12.89
CA PHE A 134 -3.56 -6.27 -13.27
C PHE A 134 -2.36 -5.70 -14.03
N GLU A 135 -1.22 -6.35 -13.90
CA GLU A 135 -0.01 -6.02 -14.67
C GLU A 135 0.84 -7.23 -14.95
N VAL A 136 1.55 -7.20 -16.06
CA VAL A 136 2.55 -8.18 -16.47
C VAL A 136 3.77 -7.49 -17.06
N ASN A 137 4.94 -8.14 -16.98
CA ASN A 137 6.16 -7.72 -17.66
C ASN A 137 6.65 -8.81 -18.64
N PRO A 138 7.63 -8.52 -19.51
CA PRO A 138 8.14 -9.49 -20.46
C PRO A 138 8.85 -10.71 -19.84
N ALA A 139 9.19 -10.68 -18.55
CA ALA A 139 9.74 -11.83 -17.81
C ALA A 139 8.66 -12.76 -17.22
N GLY A 140 7.36 -12.45 -17.43
CA GLY A 140 6.24 -13.23 -16.95
C GLY A 140 5.87 -12.96 -15.47
N LEU A 141 6.39 -11.88 -14.85
CA LEU A 141 5.87 -11.43 -13.57
C LEU A 141 4.40 -11.08 -13.73
N MET A 142 3.59 -11.54 -12.81
CA MET A 142 2.18 -11.20 -12.67
C MET A 142 2.00 -10.34 -11.43
N GLY A 143 1.27 -9.24 -11.55
CA GLY A 143 0.86 -8.40 -10.43
C GLY A 143 -0.61 -8.08 -10.52
N ASP A 144 -1.28 -8.02 -9.38
CA ASP A 144 -2.69 -7.70 -9.31
C ASP A 144 -3.04 -6.85 -8.07
N GLY A 145 -4.26 -6.38 -8.01
CA GLY A 145 -4.72 -5.60 -6.88
C GLY A 145 -6.15 -5.11 -7.05
N LEU A 146 -6.70 -4.63 -5.94
CA LEU A 146 -8.01 -3.99 -5.92
C LEU A 146 -7.87 -2.47 -6.03
N ILE A 147 -8.66 -1.88 -6.90
CA ILE A 147 -8.88 -0.44 -6.91
C ILE A 147 -9.94 -0.13 -5.87
N ILE A 148 -9.57 0.64 -4.86
CA ILE A 148 -10.41 0.90 -3.71
C ILE A 148 -10.61 2.40 -3.63
N GLY A 149 -11.63 2.89 -4.31
CA GLY A 149 -11.96 4.30 -4.29
C GLY A 149 -10.75 5.21 -4.54
N SER A 150 -10.86 6.44 -4.12
CA SER A 150 -9.93 7.51 -4.49
C SER A 150 -8.72 7.71 -3.57
N GLU A 151 -8.50 6.88 -2.56
CA GLU A 151 -7.67 7.29 -1.43
C GLU A 151 -6.18 7.02 -1.54
N SER A 152 -5.75 6.15 -2.43
CA SER A 152 -4.33 5.86 -2.56
C SER A 152 -3.68 6.74 -3.62
N TYR A 153 -2.58 7.41 -3.29
CA TYR A 153 -1.70 8.02 -4.29
C TYR A 153 -1.30 6.99 -5.36
N TRP A 154 -1.25 5.71 -4.99
CA TRP A 154 -0.97 4.56 -5.87
C TRP A 154 -2.22 3.89 -6.43
N GLY A 155 -3.43 4.21 -5.92
CA GLY A 155 -4.72 3.79 -6.47
C GLY A 155 -5.09 2.32 -6.27
N THR A 156 -4.16 1.43 -5.91
CA THR A 156 -4.38 -0.01 -5.83
C THR A 156 -3.91 -0.60 -4.50
N ASN A 157 -4.67 -1.56 -4.00
CA ASN A 157 -4.21 -2.47 -2.95
C ASN A 157 -3.69 -3.75 -3.60
N LYS A 158 -2.37 -3.89 -3.71
CA LYS A 158 -1.68 -5.05 -4.27
C LYS A 158 -1.59 -6.26 -3.32
N ASP A 159 -2.15 -6.16 -2.13
CA ASP A 159 -2.21 -7.28 -1.20
C ASP A 159 -3.30 -8.30 -1.55
N TRP A 160 -4.19 -7.95 -2.50
CA TRP A 160 -5.15 -8.90 -3.07
C TRP A 160 -4.46 -9.80 -4.10
N ASN A 161 -4.62 -11.10 -3.93
CA ASN A 161 -4.07 -12.10 -4.83
C ASN A 161 -5.20 -12.84 -5.54
N GLY A 162 -5.50 -12.44 -6.76
CA GLY A 162 -6.44 -13.11 -7.65
C GLY A 162 -5.88 -14.44 -8.18
N ILE A 163 -6.78 -15.38 -8.49
CA ILE A 163 -6.40 -16.62 -9.15
C ILE A 163 -6.63 -16.47 -10.66
N TRP A 164 -5.60 -16.11 -11.37
CA TRP A 164 -5.52 -15.94 -12.81
C TRP A 164 -4.15 -16.42 -13.30
N ASP A 165 -3.96 -16.57 -14.61
CA ASP A 165 -2.66 -16.96 -15.18
C ASP A 165 -2.35 -16.14 -16.43
N ALA A 166 -1.06 -16.03 -16.76
CA ALA A 166 -0.57 -15.36 -17.95
C ALA A 166 0.65 -16.08 -18.53
N ARG A 167 0.82 -16.00 -19.83
CA ARG A 167 2.03 -16.42 -20.55
C ARG A 167 2.53 -15.29 -21.42
N VAL A 168 3.83 -15.15 -21.45
CA VAL A 168 4.52 -14.08 -22.17
C VAL A 168 5.59 -14.68 -23.06
N VAL A 169 5.69 -14.17 -24.27
CA VAL A 169 6.74 -14.56 -25.24
C VAL A 169 7.38 -13.31 -25.81
N ILE A 170 8.71 -13.25 -25.83
CA ILE A 170 9.46 -12.20 -26.53
C ILE A 170 9.65 -12.67 -27.99
N LEU A 171 9.25 -11.82 -28.91
CA LEU A 171 9.22 -12.07 -30.36
C LEU A 171 10.17 -11.08 -31.08
N PRO A 172 10.55 -11.35 -32.33
CA PRO A 172 11.39 -10.44 -33.12
C PRO A 172 10.80 -9.04 -33.31
N GLU A 173 9.46 -8.90 -33.24
CA GLU A 173 8.73 -7.63 -33.39
C GLU A 173 8.31 -6.98 -32.08
N GLY A 174 8.66 -7.57 -30.92
CA GLY A 174 8.27 -7.08 -29.60
C GLY A 174 8.02 -8.18 -28.60
N TRP A 175 6.90 -8.15 -27.89
CA TRP A 175 6.47 -9.22 -27.00
C TRP A 175 4.96 -9.35 -26.98
N SER A 176 4.50 -10.58 -26.77
CA SER A 176 3.09 -10.90 -26.66
C SER A 176 2.75 -11.44 -25.28
N VAL A 177 1.50 -11.28 -24.90
CA VAL A 177 0.96 -11.86 -23.67
C VAL A 177 -0.44 -12.38 -23.89
N GLU A 178 -0.68 -13.58 -23.38
CA GLU A 178 -2.01 -14.15 -23.18
C GLU A 178 -2.32 -14.24 -21.70
N VAL A 179 -3.52 -13.82 -21.36
CA VAL A 179 -4.04 -13.76 -19.98
C VAL A 179 -5.36 -14.52 -19.92
N VAL A 180 -5.54 -15.33 -18.89
CA VAL A 180 -6.80 -15.98 -18.55
C VAL A 180 -7.22 -15.57 -17.13
N ILE A 181 -8.42 -14.98 -17.03
CA ILE A 181 -9.02 -14.55 -15.75
C ILE A 181 -10.35 -15.30 -15.59
N PRO A 182 -10.42 -16.33 -14.72
CA PRO A 182 -11.67 -17.02 -14.44
C PRO A 182 -12.71 -16.06 -13.85
N PHE A 183 -13.95 -16.07 -14.33
CA PHE A 183 -15.02 -15.21 -13.79
C PHE A 183 -15.25 -15.40 -12.29
N ARG A 184 -15.03 -16.59 -11.76
CA ARG A 184 -15.08 -16.88 -10.32
C ARG A 184 -14.00 -16.16 -9.49
N THR A 185 -12.99 -15.57 -10.12
CA THR A 185 -11.97 -14.73 -9.46
C THR A 185 -12.45 -13.31 -9.24
N LEU A 186 -13.42 -12.87 -10.05
CA LEU A 186 -13.94 -11.51 -10.06
C LEU A 186 -15.32 -11.44 -9.40
N ASN A 187 -15.55 -10.39 -8.64
CA ASN A 187 -16.89 -9.97 -8.27
C ASN A 187 -17.42 -9.02 -9.35
N PHE A 188 -18.63 -9.21 -9.83
CA PHE A 188 -19.22 -8.38 -10.88
C PHE A 188 -20.74 -8.35 -10.78
N ASN A 189 -21.35 -7.37 -11.45
CA ASN A 189 -22.79 -7.32 -11.59
C ASN A 189 -23.22 -8.19 -12.78
N PRO A 190 -23.91 -9.33 -12.58
CA PRO A 190 -24.26 -10.26 -13.65
C PRO A 190 -25.29 -9.72 -14.63
N ASN A 191 -25.96 -8.60 -14.30
CA ASN A 191 -26.97 -7.97 -15.17
C ASN A 191 -26.34 -6.97 -16.16
N LEU A 192 -25.02 -6.71 -16.08
CA LEU A 192 -24.36 -5.79 -16.98
C LEU A 192 -23.74 -6.54 -18.17
N GLU A 193 -24.05 -6.08 -19.39
CA GLU A 193 -23.39 -6.53 -20.62
C GLU A 193 -22.16 -5.68 -20.99
N THR A 194 -21.83 -4.69 -20.16
CA THR A 194 -20.73 -3.76 -20.35
C THR A 194 -19.97 -3.57 -19.04
N TRP A 195 -18.63 -3.68 -19.09
CA TRP A 195 -17.71 -3.33 -18.01
C TRP A 195 -16.86 -2.12 -18.38
N GLY A 196 -16.31 -1.43 -17.39
CA GLY A 196 -15.22 -0.48 -17.62
C GLY A 196 -13.91 -1.23 -17.84
N ILE A 197 -13.13 -0.82 -18.85
CA ILE A 197 -11.81 -1.38 -19.13
C ILE A 197 -10.85 -0.28 -19.59
N ASN A 198 -9.59 -0.36 -19.17
CA ASN A 198 -8.56 0.53 -19.69
C ASN A 198 -7.21 -0.18 -19.70
N PHE A 199 -6.33 0.25 -20.59
CA PHE A 199 -5.00 -0.30 -20.79
C PHE A 199 -3.94 0.78 -20.69
N GLN A 200 -2.79 0.42 -20.15
CA GLN A 200 -1.58 1.24 -20.14
C GLN A 200 -0.36 0.36 -20.44
N ARG A 201 0.53 0.85 -21.28
CA ARG A 201 1.85 0.26 -21.50
C ARG A 201 2.92 1.23 -21.06
N THR A 202 4.01 0.72 -20.49
CA THR A 202 5.25 1.44 -20.29
C THR A 202 6.34 0.84 -21.18
N VAL A 203 6.92 1.65 -22.05
CA VAL A 203 8.15 1.33 -22.81
C VAL A 203 9.32 1.88 -22.00
N ARG A 204 9.92 1.02 -21.18
CA ARG A 204 10.86 1.50 -20.14
C ARG A 204 12.15 2.08 -20.69
N ARG A 205 12.71 1.53 -21.76
CA ARG A 205 13.90 2.08 -22.40
C ARG A 205 13.74 3.54 -22.84
N LYS A 206 12.51 3.93 -23.24
CA LYS A 206 12.11 5.28 -23.67
C LYS A 206 11.55 6.15 -22.54
N ASN A 207 11.28 5.56 -21.35
CA ASN A 207 10.50 6.16 -20.26
C ASN A 207 9.17 6.75 -20.75
N GLU A 208 8.53 6.03 -21.68
CA GLU A 208 7.25 6.36 -22.29
C GLU A 208 6.13 5.57 -21.64
N ASP A 209 5.10 6.28 -21.16
CA ASP A 209 3.84 5.70 -20.70
C ASP A 209 2.73 6.08 -21.69
N VAL A 210 2.03 5.06 -22.22
CA VAL A 210 0.92 5.24 -23.15
C VAL A 210 -0.35 4.62 -22.61
N LYS A 211 -1.50 5.25 -22.88
CA LYS A 211 -2.82 4.77 -22.45
C LYS A 211 -3.78 4.67 -23.62
N TRP A 212 -4.70 3.74 -23.51
CA TRP A 212 -5.75 3.56 -24.51
C TRP A 212 -6.83 4.63 -24.36
N GLU A 213 -7.28 4.95 -23.14
CA GLU A 213 -8.29 5.95 -22.84
C GLU A 213 -7.82 6.86 -21.70
N GLY A 214 -8.22 8.14 -21.72
CA GLY A 214 -7.92 9.08 -20.65
C GLY A 214 -6.41 9.30 -20.41
N PHE A 215 -5.67 9.68 -21.45
CA PHE A 215 -4.20 9.82 -21.45
C PHE A 215 -3.68 10.97 -20.57
N GLN A 216 -4.49 11.95 -20.23
CA GLN A 216 -4.08 13.13 -19.47
C GLN A 216 -3.40 12.73 -18.14
N ARG A 217 -2.34 13.46 -17.74
CA ARG A 217 -1.55 13.15 -16.52
C ARG A 217 -2.35 13.19 -15.24
N ASN A 218 -3.39 14.04 -15.18
CA ASN A 218 -4.30 14.11 -14.04
C ASN A 218 -5.25 12.91 -13.93
N LYS A 219 -5.41 12.12 -15.01
CA LYS A 219 -6.25 10.93 -15.07
C LYS A 219 -5.39 9.69 -14.90
N LYS A 220 -5.49 8.99 -13.78
CA LYS A 220 -4.71 7.77 -13.52
C LYS A 220 -5.36 6.55 -14.16
N LEU A 221 -4.59 5.52 -14.53
CA LEU A 221 -5.13 4.22 -14.95
C LEU A 221 -6.06 3.64 -13.85
N THR A 222 -5.65 3.76 -12.60
CA THR A 222 -6.38 3.28 -11.42
C THR A 222 -7.58 4.14 -11.00
N SER A 223 -8.07 4.98 -11.90
CA SER A 223 -9.31 5.75 -11.73
C SER A 223 -10.36 5.27 -12.74
N PRO A 224 -11.22 4.31 -12.37
CA PRO A 224 -12.15 3.64 -13.30
C PRO A 224 -13.13 4.59 -14.01
N ILE A 225 -13.42 5.74 -13.39
CA ILE A 225 -14.28 6.78 -14.01
C ILE A 225 -13.77 7.22 -15.40
N HIS A 226 -12.46 7.10 -15.66
CA HIS A 226 -11.81 7.45 -16.91
C HIS A 226 -11.52 6.23 -17.80
N ALA A 227 -12.09 5.07 -17.48
CA ALA A 227 -11.98 3.88 -18.32
C ALA A 227 -12.88 3.96 -19.56
N GLY A 228 -12.48 3.34 -20.64
CA GLY A 228 -13.36 3.01 -21.76
C GLY A 228 -14.30 1.84 -21.43
N HIS A 229 -15.01 1.32 -22.40
CA HIS A 229 -16.01 0.28 -22.22
C HIS A 229 -15.61 -1.03 -22.93
N LEU A 230 -15.86 -2.16 -22.27
CA LEU A 230 -15.86 -3.51 -22.82
C LEU A 230 -17.31 -3.95 -22.92
N SER A 231 -17.88 -4.01 -24.13
CA SER A 231 -19.29 -4.33 -24.38
C SER A 231 -19.44 -5.67 -25.09
N GLY A 232 -20.58 -6.32 -24.89
CA GLY A 232 -20.91 -7.61 -25.51
C GLY A 232 -20.75 -8.82 -24.56
N LEU A 233 -20.57 -8.57 -23.29
CA LEU A 233 -20.57 -9.62 -22.27
C LEU A 233 -22.00 -10.10 -22.02
N LYS A 234 -22.22 -11.43 -22.11
CA LYS A 234 -23.55 -12.02 -21.94
C LYS A 234 -23.48 -13.30 -21.14
N ASN A 235 -24.53 -13.53 -20.35
CA ASN A 235 -24.74 -14.78 -19.60
C ASN A 235 -23.55 -15.18 -18.70
N LEU A 236 -22.86 -14.20 -18.11
CA LEU A 236 -21.75 -14.47 -17.23
C LEU A 236 -22.23 -15.10 -15.92
N THR A 237 -21.56 -16.15 -15.51
CA THR A 237 -21.82 -16.81 -14.22
C THR A 237 -20.57 -16.84 -13.38
N GLN A 238 -20.68 -16.45 -12.12
CA GLN A 238 -19.57 -16.49 -11.17
C GLN A 238 -19.46 -17.86 -10.47
N GLY A 239 -20.50 -18.68 -10.56
CA GLY A 239 -20.64 -19.87 -9.74
C GLY A 239 -20.84 -19.50 -8.26
N ARG A 240 -20.78 -20.49 -7.36
CA ARG A 240 -20.90 -20.26 -5.90
C ARG A 240 -19.62 -19.69 -5.29
N GLY A 241 -18.48 -19.72 -6.04
CA GLY A 241 -17.20 -19.18 -5.61
C GLY A 241 -16.71 -19.76 -4.28
N ILE A 242 -17.04 -21.05 -3.99
CA ILE A 242 -16.57 -21.70 -2.77
C ILE A 242 -15.11 -22.09 -2.95
N GLU A 243 -14.28 -21.62 -2.04
CA GLU A 243 -12.86 -21.97 -1.96
C GLU A 243 -12.58 -22.54 -0.57
N LEU A 244 -11.92 -23.69 -0.53
CA LEU A 244 -11.38 -24.29 0.68
C LEU A 244 -9.86 -24.36 0.55
N LYS A 245 -9.14 -23.74 1.47
CA LYS A 245 -7.68 -23.70 1.52
C LYS A 245 -7.16 -24.30 2.82
N PRO A 246 -7.07 -25.64 2.93
CA PRO A 246 -6.38 -26.28 4.02
C PRO A 246 -4.88 -25.97 3.96
N TYR A 247 -4.24 -25.92 5.11
CA TYR A 247 -2.80 -25.82 5.22
C TYR A 247 -2.26 -26.67 6.36
N LEU A 248 -1.03 -27.12 6.17
CA LEU A 248 -0.20 -27.80 7.16
C LEU A 248 1.04 -26.94 7.37
N SER A 249 1.35 -26.60 8.62
CA SER A 249 2.63 -26.00 8.98
C SER A 249 3.38 -26.88 10.00
N MET A 250 4.71 -26.92 9.85
CA MET A 250 5.62 -27.59 10.76
C MET A 250 6.68 -26.59 11.17
N ASN A 251 6.76 -26.30 12.45
CA ASN A 251 7.67 -25.30 12.99
C ASN A 251 8.63 -25.97 14.01
N ASN A 252 9.93 -25.82 13.78
CA ASN A 252 10.96 -26.12 14.77
C ASN A 252 11.47 -24.78 15.29
N ARG A 253 11.25 -24.54 16.58
CA ARG A 253 11.57 -23.27 17.23
C ARG A 253 12.56 -23.53 18.37
N LYS A 254 13.72 -22.83 18.31
CA LYS A 254 14.67 -22.74 19.41
C LYS A 254 14.77 -21.28 19.83
N VAL A 255 14.50 -21.00 21.08
CA VAL A 255 14.54 -19.63 21.63
C VAL A 255 15.21 -19.66 22.98
N GLU A 256 16.06 -18.68 23.25
CA GLU A 256 16.64 -18.46 24.56
C GLU A 256 15.58 -17.89 25.51
N ILE A 257 15.36 -18.57 26.62
CA ILE A 257 14.48 -18.15 27.72
C ILE A 257 15.25 -18.38 29.03
N ASP A 258 15.44 -17.35 29.80
CA ASP A 258 16.17 -17.38 31.07
C ASP A 258 17.56 -18.05 30.93
N GLU A 259 18.34 -17.59 29.94
CA GLU A 259 19.69 -18.12 29.62
C GLU A 259 19.71 -19.61 29.20
N LYS A 260 18.57 -20.18 28.87
CA LYS A 260 18.46 -21.56 28.40
C LYS A 260 17.75 -21.64 27.04
N MET A 261 18.33 -22.44 26.15
CA MET A 261 17.69 -22.70 24.84
C MET A 261 16.54 -23.69 25.01
N LYS A 262 15.32 -23.23 24.83
CA LYS A 262 14.12 -24.06 24.77
C LYS A 262 13.84 -24.46 23.31
N ASN A 263 13.60 -25.74 23.10
CA ASN A 263 13.28 -26.32 21.79
C ASN A 263 11.81 -26.79 21.77
N ASP A 264 11.01 -26.23 20.86
CA ASP A 264 9.63 -26.60 20.66
C ASP A 264 9.40 -27.02 19.19
N ASN A 265 8.81 -28.20 19.00
CA ASN A 265 8.34 -28.67 17.70
C ASN A 265 6.83 -28.54 17.68
N LEU A 266 6.32 -27.71 16.81
CA LEU A 266 4.88 -27.46 16.65
C LEU A 266 4.44 -27.88 15.25
N SER A 267 3.35 -28.64 15.18
CA SER A 267 2.68 -28.95 13.93
C SER A 267 1.26 -28.43 14.01
N ASP A 268 0.89 -27.56 13.11
CA ASP A 268 -0.41 -26.92 13.10
C ASP A 268 -1.16 -27.25 11.82
N LEU A 269 -2.43 -27.59 12.00
CA LEU A 269 -3.41 -27.71 10.92
C LEU A 269 -4.39 -26.56 11.03
N GLY A 270 -4.66 -25.93 9.91
CA GLY A 270 -5.67 -24.91 9.80
C GLY A 270 -6.30 -24.89 8.42
N PHE A 271 -7.29 -24.06 8.26
CA PHE A 271 -7.96 -23.88 6.98
C PHE A 271 -8.59 -22.51 6.85
N ASP A 272 -8.69 -22.05 5.61
CA ASP A 272 -9.51 -20.93 5.22
C ASP A 272 -10.65 -21.42 4.32
N ILE A 273 -11.87 -20.96 4.59
CA ILE A 273 -13.03 -21.17 3.72
C ILE A 273 -13.51 -19.80 3.27
N SER A 274 -13.73 -19.65 1.99
CA SER A 274 -14.32 -18.45 1.42
C SER A 274 -15.47 -18.82 0.49
N MET A 275 -16.51 -17.97 0.46
CA MET A 275 -17.65 -18.15 -0.42
C MET A 275 -18.26 -16.81 -0.81
N ASN A 276 -18.83 -16.74 -1.99
CA ASN A 276 -19.60 -15.60 -2.41
C ASN A 276 -21.03 -15.71 -1.89
N ILE A 277 -21.44 -14.80 -0.99
CA ILE A 277 -22.82 -14.72 -0.48
C ILE A 277 -23.72 -14.13 -1.56
N THR A 278 -23.20 -13.11 -2.26
CA THR A 278 -23.78 -12.55 -3.50
C THR A 278 -22.63 -12.33 -4.48
N PRO A 279 -22.90 -12.04 -5.75
CA PRO A 279 -21.83 -11.73 -6.71
C PRO A 279 -20.88 -10.60 -6.28
N GLY A 280 -21.35 -9.68 -5.42
CA GLY A 280 -20.54 -8.56 -4.91
C GLY A 280 -20.04 -8.74 -3.47
N LEU A 281 -20.47 -9.76 -2.73
CA LEU A 281 -20.18 -9.90 -1.30
C LEU A 281 -19.57 -11.27 -0.99
N ARG A 282 -18.34 -11.28 -0.46
CA ARG A 282 -17.59 -12.49 -0.11
C ARG A 282 -17.46 -12.65 1.41
N ALA A 283 -17.76 -13.83 1.90
CA ALA A 283 -17.49 -14.24 3.27
C ALA A 283 -16.23 -15.13 3.32
N SER A 284 -15.43 -14.97 4.35
CA SER A 284 -14.24 -15.78 4.61
C SER A 284 -14.19 -16.16 6.09
N LEU A 285 -13.86 -17.39 6.39
CA LEU A 285 -13.62 -17.93 7.73
C LEU A 285 -12.23 -18.53 7.76
N THR A 286 -11.46 -18.21 8.79
CA THR A 286 -10.16 -18.83 9.06
C THR A 286 -10.16 -19.48 10.43
N TYR A 287 -9.53 -20.63 10.53
CA TYR A 287 -9.34 -21.35 11.78
C TYR A 287 -7.88 -21.70 11.98
N ASN A 288 -7.37 -21.43 13.20
CA ASN A 288 -6.00 -21.69 13.62
C ASN A 288 -4.96 -21.06 12.67
N THR A 289 -5.13 -19.79 12.36
CA THR A 289 -4.34 -19.06 11.34
C THR A 289 -2.85 -19.06 11.67
N ASP A 290 -2.02 -19.54 10.73
CA ASP A 290 -0.57 -19.51 10.79
C ASP A 290 0.00 -18.46 9.83
N PHE A 291 0.97 -17.69 10.30
CA PHE A 291 1.61 -16.60 9.57
C PHE A 291 3.11 -16.85 9.32
N ALA A 292 3.52 -18.13 9.27
CA ALA A 292 4.93 -18.50 9.10
C ALA A 292 5.55 -17.97 7.80
N GLU A 293 4.74 -17.78 6.74
CA GLU A 293 5.19 -17.21 5.46
C GLU A 293 5.39 -15.69 5.47
N ALA A 294 4.87 -14.99 6.48
CA ALA A 294 4.98 -13.54 6.56
C ALA A 294 6.44 -13.12 6.74
N GLU A 295 6.89 -12.18 5.91
CA GLU A 295 8.23 -11.63 5.99
C GLU A 295 8.42 -10.84 7.29
N VAL A 296 9.64 -10.88 7.84
CA VAL A 296 9.99 -10.08 9.01
C VAL A 296 9.93 -8.58 8.71
N ASP A 297 9.66 -7.78 9.71
CA ASP A 297 9.71 -6.33 9.58
C ASP A 297 11.17 -5.87 9.43
N GLN A 298 11.37 -4.88 8.56
CA GLN A 298 12.66 -4.21 8.46
C GLN A 298 12.98 -3.48 9.77
N ARG A 299 14.20 -3.64 10.27
CA ARG A 299 14.67 -2.91 11.45
C ARG A 299 14.74 -1.42 11.15
N ARG A 300 14.52 -0.61 12.17
CA ARG A 300 14.63 0.85 12.11
C ARG A 300 15.18 1.37 13.42
N VAL A 301 16.14 2.25 13.34
CA VAL A 301 16.61 3.01 14.51
C VAL A 301 15.61 4.14 14.78
N ASN A 302 15.05 4.17 15.97
CA ASN A 302 14.06 5.17 16.38
C ASN A 302 14.69 6.24 17.25
N LEU A 303 15.13 7.34 16.68
CA LEU A 303 15.63 8.51 17.39
C LEU A 303 14.52 9.53 17.70
N THR A 304 13.25 9.08 17.74
CA THR A 304 12.08 9.91 18.08
C THR A 304 11.36 9.35 19.29
N ARG A 305 10.58 10.20 19.96
CA ARG A 305 9.73 9.79 21.09
C ARG A 305 8.45 9.04 20.68
N PHE A 306 8.21 8.84 19.38
CA PHE A 306 6.97 8.28 18.86
C PHE A 306 7.13 6.80 18.50
N PRO A 307 6.08 5.97 18.69
CA PRO A 307 6.12 4.58 18.32
C PRO A 307 6.24 4.40 16.81
N LEU A 308 7.03 3.40 16.39
CA LEU A 308 7.12 3.00 14.99
C LEU A 308 5.82 2.32 14.54
N ARG A 309 5.47 2.53 13.27
CA ARG A 309 4.34 1.86 12.62
C ARG A 309 4.85 0.98 11.49
N TYR A 310 4.51 -0.31 11.55
CA TYR A 310 4.83 -1.29 10.52
C TYR A 310 3.59 -1.63 9.69
N ALA A 311 3.77 -1.93 8.41
CA ALA A 311 2.69 -2.36 7.54
C ALA A 311 2.16 -3.75 7.93
N GLU A 312 0.89 -4.04 7.64
CA GLU A 312 0.35 -5.39 7.76
C GLU A 312 0.99 -6.30 6.70
N LYS A 313 1.25 -7.56 7.05
CA LYS A 313 1.83 -8.58 6.16
C LYS A 313 1.07 -9.90 6.17
N ARG A 314 0.04 -10.02 7.01
CA ARG A 314 -0.75 -11.25 7.18
C ARG A 314 -1.91 -11.29 6.20
N GLY A 315 -1.94 -12.31 5.33
CA GLY A 315 -2.89 -12.41 4.21
C GLY A 315 -4.36 -12.28 4.61
N PHE A 316 -4.79 -12.84 5.75
CA PHE A 316 -6.17 -12.72 6.23
C PHE A 316 -6.62 -11.26 6.39
N PHE A 317 -5.75 -10.36 6.85
CA PHE A 317 -6.06 -8.95 7.05
C PHE A 317 -5.82 -8.08 5.80
N LEU A 318 -5.03 -8.57 4.86
CA LEU A 318 -4.69 -7.85 3.64
C LEU A 318 -5.77 -7.97 2.58
N GLU A 319 -6.36 -9.16 2.44
CA GLU A 319 -7.45 -9.39 1.50
C GLU A 319 -8.67 -8.53 1.87
N GLY A 320 -9.13 -7.67 0.97
CA GLY A 320 -10.23 -6.73 1.20
C GLY A 320 -9.92 -5.59 2.19
N ALA A 321 -8.64 -5.37 2.57
CA ALA A 321 -8.23 -4.34 3.53
C ALA A 321 -8.71 -2.93 3.19
N GLY A 322 -8.88 -2.64 1.91
CA GLY A 322 -9.31 -1.33 1.47
C GLY A 322 -10.71 -0.92 1.87
N VAL A 323 -11.60 -1.88 2.08
CA VAL A 323 -12.95 -1.60 2.60
C VAL A 323 -12.84 -0.86 3.94
N TYR A 324 -11.87 -1.22 4.78
CA TYR A 324 -11.65 -0.65 6.11
C TYR A 324 -10.89 0.68 6.10
N SER A 325 -10.50 1.19 4.92
CA SER A 325 -9.85 2.50 4.82
C SER A 325 -10.75 3.60 5.38
N PHE A 326 -10.12 4.59 6.04
CA PHE A 326 -10.78 5.72 6.67
C PHE A 326 -10.15 7.02 6.17
N SER A 327 -10.96 8.02 5.88
CA SER A 327 -10.52 9.25 5.23
C SER A 327 -10.38 10.41 6.24
N PRO A 328 -9.28 11.21 6.15
CA PRO A 328 -8.12 11.07 5.28
C PRO A 328 -7.13 10.01 5.77
N ARG A 329 -6.58 9.26 4.85
CA ARG A 329 -5.66 8.16 5.13
C ARG A 329 -4.41 8.63 5.87
N ASN A 330 -3.89 7.78 6.78
CA ASN A 330 -2.69 7.96 7.60
C ASN A 330 -2.75 9.03 8.70
N ASP A 331 -3.82 9.75 8.79
CA ASP A 331 -3.93 10.84 9.76
C ASP A 331 -4.75 10.46 10.98
N VAL A 332 -5.79 9.66 10.77
CA VAL A 332 -6.54 8.96 11.80
C VAL A 332 -6.67 7.51 11.39
N THR A 333 -6.46 6.60 12.31
CA THR A 333 -6.48 5.16 12.03
C THR A 333 -7.37 4.47 13.07
N PRO A 334 -8.71 4.47 12.86
CA PRO A 334 -9.65 3.82 13.79
C PRO A 334 -9.45 2.31 13.86
N PHE A 335 -8.98 1.70 12.78
CA PHE A 335 -8.65 0.29 12.67
C PHE A 335 -7.23 0.08 12.15
N PHE A 336 -6.46 -0.72 12.87
CA PHE A 336 -5.11 -1.15 12.51
C PHE A 336 -4.95 -2.63 12.83
N SER A 337 -4.98 -3.48 11.83
CA SER A 337 -5.04 -4.95 11.97
C SER A 337 -3.92 -5.54 12.83
N ARG A 338 -2.73 -4.92 12.86
CA ARG A 338 -1.62 -5.36 13.72
C ARG A 338 -1.87 -5.21 15.23
N ARG A 339 -2.99 -4.61 15.64
CA ARG A 339 -3.46 -4.67 17.04
C ARG A 339 -4.09 -6.03 17.38
N ILE A 340 -4.49 -6.81 16.37
CA ILE A 340 -5.06 -8.14 16.55
C ILE A 340 -3.92 -9.17 16.44
N GLY A 341 -3.75 -10.00 17.46
CA GLY A 341 -2.75 -11.08 17.47
C GLY A 341 -1.31 -10.61 17.64
N LEU A 342 -1.09 -9.38 18.14
CA LEU A 342 0.23 -8.86 18.50
C LEU A 342 0.11 -8.01 19.77
N SER A 343 0.96 -8.28 20.76
CA SER A 343 1.07 -7.50 21.99
C SER A 343 2.55 -7.36 22.36
N GLU A 344 3.03 -6.13 22.54
CA GLU A 344 4.41 -5.80 22.93
C GLU A 344 5.48 -6.52 22.10
N GLY A 345 5.26 -6.64 20.78
CA GLY A 345 6.16 -7.35 19.87
C GLY A 345 6.04 -8.88 19.89
N LYS A 346 5.25 -9.46 20.79
CA LYS A 346 4.97 -10.90 20.86
C LYS A 346 3.76 -11.26 19.99
N GLN A 347 3.84 -12.40 19.31
CA GLN A 347 2.72 -12.95 18.55
C GLN A 347 1.72 -13.62 19.50
N ILE A 348 0.45 -13.24 19.37
CA ILE A 348 -0.68 -13.88 20.06
C ILE A 348 -1.46 -14.68 19.03
N PRO A 349 -1.55 -16.02 19.17
CA PRO A 349 -2.24 -16.87 18.20
C PRO A 349 -3.72 -16.49 18.04
N ILE A 350 -4.19 -16.43 16.79
CA ILE A 350 -5.60 -16.23 16.46
C ILE A 350 -6.28 -17.59 16.44
N ASN A 351 -7.32 -17.75 17.26
CA ASN A 351 -8.09 -18.98 17.33
C ASN A 351 -8.99 -19.16 16.11
N TYR A 352 -9.80 -18.14 15.83
CA TYR A 352 -10.61 -18.06 14.61
C TYR A 352 -10.76 -16.59 14.17
N GLY A 353 -11.01 -16.42 12.88
CA GLY A 353 -11.36 -15.13 12.28
C GLY A 353 -12.43 -15.29 11.23
N GLY A 354 -13.41 -14.39 11.24
CA GLY A 354 -14.43 -14.27 10.20
C GLY A 354 -14.34 -12.93 9.53
N ARG A 355 -14.54 -12.88 8.22
CA ARG A 355 -14.59 -11.65 7.45
C ARG A 355 -15.73 -11.70 6.44
N LEU A 356 -16.45 -10.58 6.31
CA LEU A 356 -17.39 -10.32 5.25
C LEU A 356 -16.99 -9.01 4.58
N SER A 357 -16.78 -9.01 3.27
CA SER A 357 -16.37 -7.81 2.56
C SER A 357 -16.87 -7.79 1.13
N GLY A 358 -17.19 -6.60 0.61
CA GLY A 358 -17.63 -6.43 -0.75
C GLY A 358 -18.62 -5.29 -0.93
N GLN A 359 -19.37 -5.35 -2.04
CA GLN A 359 -20.30 -4.32 -2.46
C GLN A 359 -21.71 -4.86 -2.66
N ILE A 360 -22.71 -4.11 -2.19
CA ILE A 360 -24.13 -4.36 -2.44
C ILE A 360 -24.78 -3.04 -2.87
N GLY A 361 -25.11 -2.92 -4.14
CA GLY A 361 -25.60 -1.66 -4.71
C GLY A 361 -24.60 -0.53 -4.46
N ASP A 362 -25.05 0.56 -3.86
CA ASP A 362 -24.22 1.73 -3.53
C ASP A 362 -23.44 1.58 -2.21
N TYR A 363 -23.51 0.44 -1.54
CA TYR A 363 -22.87 0.22 -0.25
C TYR A 363 -21.66 -0.69 -0.40
N GLU A 364 -20.51 -0.23 0.08
CA GLU A 364 -19.32 -1.04 0.33
C GLU A 364 -19.30 -1.42 1.82
N ILE A 365 -19.22 -2.73 2.12
CA ILE A 365 -19.39 -3.28 3.46
C ILE A 365 -18.16 -4.11 3.84
N GLY A 366 -17.68 -3.93 5.06
CA GLY A 366 -16.66 -4.76 5.67
C GLY A 366 -17.01 -5.11 7.10
N LEU A 367 -16.88 -6.38 7.47
CA LEU A 367 -17.00 -6.89 8.84
C LEU A 367 -15.83 -7.84 9.11
N ILE A 368 -15.13 -7.62 10.21
CA ILE A 368 -14.14 -8.58 10.76
C ILE A 368 -14.55 -8.93 12.17
N GLN A 369 -14.53 -10.22 12.47
CA GLN A 369 -14.59 -10.77 13.81
C GLN A 369 -13.37 -11.67 14.01
N ALA A 370 -12.57 -11.43 15.05
CA ALA A 370 -11.41 -12.26 15.37
C ALA A 370 -11.32 -12.53 16.87
N GLN A 371 -10.84 -13.71 17.23
CA GLN A 371 -10.58 -14.09 18.61
C GLN A 371 -9.14 -14.58 18.75
N THR A 372 -8.42 -14.08 19.76
CA THR A 372 -7.09 -14.57 20.12
C THR A 372 -7.15 -15.60 21.22
N LYS A 373 -6.14 -16.48 21.25
CA LYS A 373 -5.94 -17.44 22.35
C LYS A 373 -5.37 -16.73 23.58
N PRO A 374 -5.70 -17.15 24.82
CA PRO A 374 -4.98 -16.68 25.99
C PRO A 374 -3.51 -17.18 25.94
N VAL A 375 -2.56 -16.33 26.29
CA VAL A 375 -1.13 -16.65 26.33
C VAL A 375 -0.53 -16.08 27.60
N GLU A 376 0.08 -16.93 28.44
CA GLU A 376 0.68 -16.52 29.71
C GLU A 376 -0.30 -15.74 30.60
N SER A 377 0.05 -14.49 30.93
CA SER A 377 -0.80 -13.56 31.71
C SER A 377 -1.82 -12.79 30.86
N LEU A 378 -1.76 -12.89 29.52
CA LEU A 378 -2.66 -12.17 28.62
C LEU A 378 -3.95 -12.97 28.43
N PRO A 379 -5.14 -12.39 28.73
CA PRO A 379 -6.41 -13.06 28.43
C PRO A 379 -6.62 -13.13 26.91
N GLY A 380 -7.43 -14.11 26.48
CA GLY A 380 -7.93 -14.11 25.11
C GLY A 380 -8.84 -12.92 24.87
N GLU A 381 -8.79 -12.34 23.69
CA GLU A 381 -9.53 -11.13 23.33
C GLU A 381 -10.42 -11.36 22.11
N ASN A 382 -11.53 -10.64 22.06
CA ASN A 382 -12.43 -10.57 20.92
C ASN A 382 -12.30 -9.19 20.27
N PHE A 383 -12.24 -9.19 18.95
CA PHE A 383 -12.16 -7.99 18.14
C PHE A 383 -13.28 -8.00 17.10
N THR A 384 -14.07 -6.93 17.07
CA THR A 384 -15.07 -6.70 16.04
C THR A 384 -14.76 -5.40 15.33
N VAL A 385 -14.76 -5.43 14.00
CA VAL A 385 -14.59 -4.24 13.16
C VAL A 385 -15.67 -4.24 12.10
N ALA A 386 -16.46 -3.18 12.04
CA ALA A 386 -17.46 -2.99 11.01
C ALA A 386 -17.20 -1.67 10.27
N ARG A 387 -17.27 -1.71 8.96
CA ARG A 387 -17.13 -0.58 8.07
C ARG A 387 -18.24 -0.58 7.04
N MET A 388 -18.87 0.56 6.82
CA MET A 388 -19.85 0.76 5.76
C MET A 388 -19.56 2.09 5.07
N LYS A 389 -19.48 2.08 3.75
CA LYS A 389 -19.39 3.28 2.93
C LYS A 389 -20.57 3.30 1.99
N ARG A 390 -21.27 4.42 1.92
CA ARG A 390 -22.31 4.68 0.91
C ARG A 390 -21.73 5.58 -0.16
N ALA A 391 -21.82 5.15 -1.37
CA ALA A 391 -21.47 5.94 -2.53
C ALA A 391 -22.34 7.21 -2.64
N LEU A 392 -21.69 8.32 -2.95
CA LEU A 392 -22.29 9.61 -3.20
C LEU A 392 -21.74 10.16 -4.51
N LEU A 393 -22.59 10.75 -5.32
CA LEU A 393 -22.16 11.32 -6.60
C LEU A 393 -21.34 10.30 -7.44
N LYS A 394 -20.50 10.77 -8.39
CA LYS A 394 -19.70 9.90 -9.26
C LYS A 394 -18.48 9.27 -8.55
N GLN A 395 -17.84 9.95 -7.57
CA GLN A 395 -16.55 9.57 -7.00
C GLN A 395 -16.46 9.71 -5.47
N SER A 396 -17.53 10.06 -4.81
CA SER A 396 -17.60 10.44 -3.40
C SER A 396 -18.24 9.37 -2.54
N TYR A 397 -18.03 9.41 -1.22
CA TYR A 397 -18.73 8.54 -0.28
C TYR A 397 -18.92 9.18 1.11
N LEU A 398 -19.89 8.67 1.84
CA LEU A 398 -20.07 8.80 3.28
C LEU A 398 -19.78 7.45 3.93
N GLY A 399 -18.92 7.43 4.94
CA GLY A 399 -18.49 6.21 5.62
C GLY A 399 -18.81 6.21 7.11
N LEU A 400 -19.09 5.01 7.65
CA LEU A 400 -19.25 4.75 9.08
C LEU A 400 -18.27 3.65 9.49
N VAL A 401 -17.65 3.78 10.66
CA VAL A 401 -16.78 2.77 11.25
C VAL A 401 -17.20 2.48 12.68
N PHE A 402 -17.15 1.21 13.02
CA PHE A 402 -17.34 0.70 14.37
C PHE A 402 -16.21 -0.27 14.68
N THR A 403 -15.60 -0.16 15.87
CA THR A 403 -14.67 -1.19 16.37
C THR A 403 -14.98 -1.49 17.82
N ASP A 404 -14.84 -2.75 18.21
CA ASP A 404 -14.97 -3.22 19.58
C ASP A 404 -13.81 -4.16 19.92
N ARG A 405 -13.25 -3.98 21.11
CA ARG A 405 -12.26 -4.86 21.71
C ARG A 405 -12.73 -5.23 23.09
N SER A 406 -12.82 -6.53 23.37
CA SER A 406 -13.28 -7.04 24.65
C SER A 406 -12.56 -8.32 25.05
N THR A 407 -12.42 -8.54 26.37
CA THR A 407 -11.81 -9.75 26.91
C THR A 407 -12.75 -10.96 26.84
N SER A 408 -12.22 -12.14 26.50
CA SER A 408 -13.00 -13.33 26.15
C SER A 408 -13.70 -14.03 27.34
N LYS A 409 -13.61 -13.54 28.56
CA LYS A 409 -14.21 -14.19 29.75
C LYS A 409 -14.68 -13.20 30.80
N GLY A 410 -15.56 -12.25 30.49
CA GLY A 410 -16.37 -11.56 31.53
C GLY A 410 -15.64 -11.10 32.80
N LYS A 411 -14.33 -11.21 32.88
CA LYS A 411 -13.53 -10.61 33.93
C LYS A 411 -13.46 -9.13 33.59
N VAL A 412 -13.99 -8.33 34.47
CA VAL A 412 -13.75 -6.87 34.48
C VAL A 412 -12.25 -6.69 34.32
N ASP A 413 -11.84 -6.20 33.16
CA ASP A 413 -10.44 -6.05 32.84
C ASP A 413 -9.85 -4.95 33.73
N SER A 414 -8.97 -5.36 34.63
CA SER A 414 -8.16 -4.43 35.43
C SER A 414 -7.20 -3.59 34.56
N THR A 415 -7.04 -3.92 33.27
CA THR A 415 -6.13 -3.27 32.33
C THR A 415 -6.79 -2.16 31.49
N GLY A 416 -8.13 -2.01 31.53
CA GLY A 416 -8.86 -0.98 30.79
C GLY A 416 -8.79 -1.09 29.28
N LEU A 417 -8.65 -2.34 28.73
CA LEU A 417 -8.56 -2.60 27.31
C LEU A 417 -9.91 -2.75 26.60
N ASP A 418 -10.99 -3.02 27.36
CA ASP A 418 -12.35 -3.15 26.81
C ASP A 418 -12.84 -1.79 26.32
N GLN A 419 -13.08 -1.64 25.00
CA GLN A 419 -13.39 -0.35 24.42
C GLN A 419 -14.14 -0.49 23.11
N THR A 420 -15.16 0.35 22.96
CA THR A 420 -15.92 0.51 21.72
C THR A 420 -15.65 1.86 21.08
N LEU A 421 -15.47 1.90 19.78
CA LEU A 421 -15.20 3.10 19.00
C LEU A 421 -16.22 3.26 17.87
N TYR A 422 -16.64 4.50 17.64
CA TYR A 422 -17.54 4.91 16.57
C TYR A 422 -16.91 6.03 15.76
N GLY A 423 -17.12 6.04 14.46
CA GLY A 423 -16.62 7.09 13.61
C GLY A 423 -17.42 7.25 12.32
N ALA A 424 -17.32 8.45 11.77
CA ALA A 424 -17.85 8.79 10.46
C ALA A 424 -16.82 9.58 9.67
N ASP A 425 -16.80 9.38 8.35
CA ASP A 425 -15.99 10.14 7.40
C ASP A 425 -16.74 10.45 6.12
N LEU A 426 -16.44 11.59 5.53
CA LEU A 426 -16.96 12.04 4.25
C LEU A 426 -15.79 12.33 3.32
N ASP A 427 -15.83 11.78 2.11
CA ASP A 427 -14.88 12.07 1.03
C ASP A 427 -15.66 12.56 -0.20
N LEU A 428 -15.55 13.85 -0.48
CA LEU A 428 -16.10 14.48 -1.67
C LEU A 428 -14.99 14.71 -2.68
N LYS A 429 -15.14 14.15 -3.88
CA LYS A 429 -14.12 14.19 -4.92
C LYS A 429 -14.72 14.45 -6.29
N THR A 430 -14.00 15.21 -7.09
CA THR A 430 -14.27 15.40 -8.52
C THR A 430 -12.98 15.40 -9.32
N SER A 431 -13.05 14.93 -10.57
CA SER A 431 -11.99 15.04 -11.59
C SER A 431 -12.34 16.05 -12.68
N GLU A 432 -13.41 16.81 -12.49
CA GLU A 432 -13.98 17.74 -13.46
C GLU A 432 -13.97 19.20 -12.93
N PHE A 433 -13.21 19.47 -11.87
CA PHE A 433 -13.06 20.83 -11.33
C PHE A 433 -12.33 21.72 -12.38
N MET A 434 -12.93 22.83 -12.74
CA MET A 434 -12.41 23.72 -13.82
C MET A 434 -12.10 22.94 -15.12
N GLY A 435 -12.96 21.99 -15.50
CA GLY A 435 -12.86 21.17 -16.70
C GLY A 435 -12.19 19.82 -16.49
N ASP A 436 -10.88 19.77 -16.16
CA ASP A 436 -10.08 18.54 -16.12
C ASP A 436 -9.24 18.38 -14.85
N LYS A 437 -9.49 19.16 -13.82
CA LYS A 437 -8.71 19.14 -12.58
C LYS A 437 -9.35 18.31 -11.49
N ASN A 438 -8.49 17.75 -10.65
CA ASN A 438 -8.93 17.01 -9.46
C ASN A 438 -9.06 17.96 -8.27
N LEU A 439 -10.15 17.81 -7.51
CA LEU A 439 -10.36 18.47 -6.22
C LEU A 439 -10.96 17.46 -5.25
N GLN A 440 -10.48 17.46 -4.00
CA GLN A 440 -10.96 16.54 -2.96
C GLN A 440 -11.14 17.28 -1.64
N PHE A 441 -12.29 17.08 -1.01
CA PHE A 441 -12.58 17.53 0.36
C PHE A 441 -12.90 16.33 1.22
N GLN A 442 -12.25 16.24 2.39
CA GLN A 442 -12.41 15.14 3.34
C GLN A 442 -12.66 15.71 4.73
N THR A 443 -13.55 15.06 5.48
CA THR A 443 -13.77 15.38 6.89
C THR A 443 -14.13 14.12 7.66
N PHE A 444 -13.85 14.13 8.97
CA PHE A 444 -14.13 13.00 9.84
C PHE A 444 -14.38 13.41 11.28
N PHE A 445 -15.09 12.52 11.99
CA PHE A 445 -15.26 12.53 13.42
C PHE A 445 -15.19 11.09 13.95
N VAL A 446 -14.40 10.85 14.99
CA VAL A 446 -14.25 9.54 15.65
C VAL A 446 -14.24 9.76 17.15
N PHE A 447 -14.94 8.91 17.89
CA PHE A 447 -14.90 8.89 19.34
C PHE A 447 -14.98 7.47 19.88
N HIS A 448 -14.54 7.26 21.11
CA HIS A 448 -14.63 5.97 21.80
C HIS A 448 -15.28 6.11 23.16
N THR A 449 -15.75 4.96 23.69
CA THR A 449 -16.31 4.90 25.05
C THR A 449 -15.22 5.15 26.09
N ALA A 450 -15.59 5.78 27.21
CA ALA A 450 -14.69 5.95 28.33
C ALA A 450 -14.37 4.59 28.97
N PRO A 451 -13.14 4.36 29.45
CA PRO A 451 -12.83 3.21 30.30
C PRO A 451 -13.77 3.16 31.52
N LEU A 452 -14.15 1.95 31.95
CA LEU A 452 -15.17 1.69 32.97
C LEU A 452 -15.00 2.46 34.31
N ASN A 453 -13.79 2.94 34.59
CA ASN A 453 -13.46 3.61 35.87
C ASN A 453 -13.31 5.15 35.80
N THR A 454 -13.61 5.77 34.66
CA THR A 454 -13.47 7.21 34.46
C THR A 454 -14.87 7.87 34.39
N LYS A 455 -15.37 8.34 35.55
CA LYS A 455 -16.52 9.23 35.59
C LYS A 455 -16.00 10.64 35.27
N ASP A 456 -16.68 11.41 34.42
CA ASP A 456 -16.40 12.81 34.08
C ASP A 456 -15.49 13.14 32.90
N LEU A 457 -15.26 12.20 31.97
CA LEU A 457 -14.60 12.53 30.70
C LEU A 457 -15.59 13.11 29.68
N ASN A 458 -15.22 14.24 29.09
CA ASN A 458 -15.98 14.85 28.01
C ASN A 458 -15.71 14.09 26.69
N ILE A 459 -16.71 14.05 25.81
CA ILE A 459 -16.57 13.43 24.49
C ILE A 459 -15.43 14.07 23.67
N SER A 460 -15.11 15.34 23.91
CA SER A 460 -13.98 16.04 23.29
C SER A 460 -12.63 15.42 23.64
N ASP A 461 -12.47 14.89 24.86
CA ASP A 461 -11.22 14.27 25.32
C ASP A 461 -11.04 12.86 24.71
N LEU A 462 -12.15 12.19 24.40
CA LEU A 462 -12.20 10.84 23.87
C LEU A 462 -12.36 10.80 22.33
N SER A 463 -12.25 11.95 21.67
CA SER A 463 -12.54 12.06 20.23
C SER A 463 -11.39 12.66 19.43
N THR A 464 -11.47 12.43 18.12
CA THR A 464 -10.66 13.11 17.12
C THR A 464 -11.52 13.57 15.97
N ARG A 465 -11.19 14.72 15.39
CA ARG A 465 -11.89 15.33 14.26
C ARG A 465 -10.97 16.11 13.36
N GLY A 466 -11.36 16.27 12.12
CA GLY A 466 -10.56 17.05 11.19
C GLY A 466 -11.18 17.20 9.82
N LEU A 467 -10.52 18.01 9.02
CA LEU A 467 -10.85 18.23 7.62
C LEU A 467 -9.59 18.41 6.77
N ARG A 468 -9.71 18.12 5.48
CA ARG A 468 -8.65 18.32 4.50
C ARG A 468 -9.25 18.72 3.15
N LEU A 469 -8.68 19.74 2.54
CA LEU A 469 -8.93 20.14 1.15
C LEU A 469 -7.66 19.92 0.35
N THR A 470 -7.74 19.21 -0.77
CA THR A 470 -6.59 18.83 -1.59
C THR A 470 -6.88 19.12 -3.06
N TYR A 471 -5.89 19.72 -3.76
CA TYR A 471 -5.86 19.93 -5.20
C TYR A 471 -4.66 19.19 -5.80
N PRO A 472 -4.82 17.86 -6.15
CA PRO A 472 -3.72 16.96 -6.46
C PRO A 472 -3.49 16.84 -7.97
N ASN A 473 -3.04 17.92 -8.62
CA ASN A 473 -2.84 17.95 -10.08
C ASN A 473 -1.34 17.96 -10.46
N ASP A 474 -1.01 17.75 -11.74
CA ASP A 474 0.37 17.54 -12.21
C ASP A 474 1.25 18.76 -11.94
N ILE A 475 0.83 19.95 -12.39
CA ILE A 475 1.65 21.18 -12.31
C ILE A 475 1.55 21.86 -10.95
N ILE A 476 0.36 21.88 -10.35
CA ILE A 476 0.14 22.47 -9.02
C ILE A 476 -0.45 21.42 -8.12
N ARG A 477 0.19 21.20 -6.98
CA ARG A 477 -0.33 20.38 -5.88
C ARG A 477 -0.40 21.23 -4.64
N THR A 478 -1.56 21.24 -4.02
CA THR A 478 -1.72 21.95 -2.75
C THR A 478 -2.72 21.24 -1.86
N HIS A 479 -2.53 21.35 -0.56
CA HIS A 479 -3.54 20.94 0.41
C HIS A 479 -3.50 21.83 1.64
N VAL A 480 -4.61 21.87 2.35
CA VAL A 480 -4.70 22.36 3.71
C VAL A 480 -5.45 21.34 4.56
N SER A 481 -4.95 21.04 5.74
CA SER A 481 -5.62 20.15 6.68
C SER A 481 -5.64 20.74 8.08
N TYR A 482 -6.75 20.50 8.80
CA TYR A 482 -6.91 20.76 10.22
C TYR A 482 -7.25 19.47 10.95
N ARG A 483 -6.68 19.28 12.14
CA ARG A 483 -6.94 18.12 13.00
C ARG A 483 -6.88 18.48 14.44
N GLU A 484 -7.72 17.82 15.21
CA GLU A 484 -7.77 17.92 16.66
C GLU A 484 -7.91 16.53 17.26
N PHE A 485 -7.05 16.21 18.22
CA PHE A 485 -7.06 14.96 18.97
C PHE A 485 -7.24 15.25 20.44
N GLY A 486 -8.24 14.63 21.06
CA GLY A 486 -8.49 14.73 22.49
C GLY A 486 -7.34 14.17 23.32
N ASN A 487 -7.22 14.63 24.58
CA ASN A 487 -6.13 14.20 25.47
C ASN A 487 -6.12 12.70 25.75
N MET A 488 -7.30 12.10 25.83
CA MET A 488 -7.52 10.69 26.18
C MET A 488 -7.91 9.84 24.97
N TYR A 489 -7.80 10.39 23.75
CA TYR A 489 -8.11 9.60 22.54
C TYR A 489 -7.15 8.42 22.42
N ASN A 490 -7.68 7.21 22.49
CA ASN A 490 -6.93 5.96 22.35
C ASN A 490 -7.78 4.92 21.62
N PRO A 491 -7.59 4.72 20.31
CA PRO A 491 -8.32 3.71 19.57
C PRO A 491 -7.75 2.32 19.89
N ALA A 492 -8.44 1.54 20.73
CA ALA A 492 -7.96 0.23 21.21
C ALA A 492 -7.59 -0.75 20.07
N VAL A 493 -8.33 -0.71 18.96
CA VAL A 493 -8.09 -1.53 17.75
C VAL A 493 -7.40 -0.72 16.66
N GLY A 494 -7.13 0.55 16.90
CA GLY A 494 -6.55 1.48 15.95
C GLY A 494 -5.11 1.87 16.29
N PHE A 495 -4.68 3.01 15.73
CA PHE A 495 -3.35 3.56 15.96
C PHE A 495 -3.40 5.10 16.08
N SER A 496 -2.79 5.63 17.13
CA SER A 496 -2.51 7.06 17.29
C SER A 496 -1.05 7.22 17.71
N ARG A 497 -0.34 8.17 17.09
CA ARG A 497 1.04 8.51 17.48
C ARG A 497 1.10 9.49 18.64
N ARG A 498 0.14 10.40 18.72
CA ARG A 498 0.08 11.50 19.69
C ARG A 498 -1.36 11.91 19.92
N ASN A 499 -1.66 12.35 21.11
CA ASN A 499 -2.95 12.89 21.55
C ASN A 499 -2.78 14.30 22.07
N GLY A 500 -3.88 14.98 22.43
CA GLY A 500 -3.88 16.28 23.08
C GLY A 500 -3.34 17.41 22.20
N PHE A 501 -3.74 17.47 20.93
CA PHE A 501 -3.24 18.51 20.04
C PHE A 501 -4.27 19.02 19.03
N LYS A 502 -4.03 20.22 18.53
CA LYS A 502 -4.60 20.80 17.31
C LYS A 502 -3.49 21.03 16.30
N ARG A 503 -3.75 20.75 15.03
CA ARG A 503 -2.75 20.92 13.96
C ARG A 503 -3.37 21.53 12.71
N ILE A 504 -2.69 22.50 12.14
CA ILE A 504 -2.95 23.00 10.80
C ILE A 504 -1.73 22.74 9.92
N GLN A 505 -1.95 22.23 8.71
CA GLN A 505 -0.87 21.84 7.81
C GLN A 505 -1.24 22.21 6.36
N PRO A 506 -0.89 23.42 5.87
CA PRO A 506 -0.93 23.76 4.47
C PRO A 506 0.35 23.30 3.75
N SER A 507 0.21 22.95 2.46
CA SER A 507 1.32 22.70 1.56
C SER A 507 1.03 23.26 0.18
N PHE A 508 2.07 23.67 -0.53
CA PHE A 508 2.01 24.10 -1.91
C PHE A 508 3.24 23.58 -2.66
N SER A 509 3.03 23.09 -3.87
CA SER A 509 4.08 22.58 -4.75
C SER A 509 3.77 23.01 -6.20
N TYR A 510 4.73 23.63 -6.86
CA TYR A 510 4.70 23.99 -8.26
C TYR A 510 5.70 23.13 -9.02
N ASN A 511 5.21 22.38 -10.02
CA ASN A 511 5.93 21.29 -10.67
C ASN A 511 6.00 21.50 -12.20
N PRO A 512 6.68 22.54 -12.70
CA PRO A 512 6.79 22.82 -14.13
C PRO A 512 7.54 21.73 -14.88
N ARG A 513 7.18 21.58 -16.17
CA ARG A 513 7.84 20.72 -17.15
C ARG A 513 8.47 21.60 -18.22
N PRO A 514 9.77 21.96 -18.09
CA PRO A 514 10.40 22.94 -18.97
C PRO A 514 10.73 22.30 -20.33
N GLU A 515 9.94 22.59 -21.36
CA GLU A 515 10.12 22.07 -22.73
C GLU A 515 11.46 22.53 -23.38
N LYS A 516 11.99 23.63 -22.93
CA LYS A 516 13.27 24.17 -23.44
C LYS A 516 14.48 23.27 -23.10
N TYR A 517 14.41 22.50 -22.03
CA TYR A 517 15.50 21.66 -21.53
C TYR A 517 15.14 20.19 -21.68
N GLU A 518 15.48 19.60 -22.83
CA GLU A 518 15.11 18.22 -23.20
C GLU A 518 15.55 17.14 -22.17
N ILE A 519 16.58 17.44 -21.36
CA ILE A 519 17.08 16.52 -20.33
C ILE A 519 16.26 16.57 -19.03
N ILE A 520 15.44 17.62 -18.82
CA ILE A 520 14.68 17.82 -17.60
C ILE A 520 13.21 17.47 -17.83
N ARG A 521 12.73 16.45 -17.18
CA ARG A 521 11.32 16.04 -17.25
C ARG A 521 10.41 16.94 -16.42
N GLN A 522 10.83 17.25 -15.20
CA GLN A 522 10.03 18.05 -14.26
C GLN A 522 10.92 18.65 -13.18
N VAL A 523 10.59 19.84 -12.72
CA VAL A 523 11.20 20.47 -11.54
C VAL A 523 10.09 20.69 -10.52
N GLU A 524 10.33 20.37 -9.26
CA GLU A 524 9.42 20.67 -8.16
C GLU A 524 10.00 21.78 -7.29
N PHE A 525 9.17 22.80 -7.02
CA PHE A 525 9.39 23.84 -6.01
C PHE A 525 8.29 23.70 -4.96
N GLY A 526 8.67 23.56 -3.70
CA GLY A 526 7.68 23.22 -2.67
C GLY A 526 7.85 23.97 -1.36
N ILE A 527 6.74 24.18 -0.67
CA ILE A 527 6.71 24.63 0.71
C ILE A 527 5.62 23.90 1.46
N GLN A 528 5.95 23.38 2.63
CA GLN A 528 5.01 22.81 3.56
C GLN A 528 5.20 23.48 4.92
N TYR A 529 4.09 23.82 5.57
CA TYR A 529 4.07 24.37 6.89
C TYR A 529 3.21 23.51 7.81
N GLU A 530 3.68 23.26 9.03
CA GLU A 530 2.92 22.59 10.08
C GLU A 530 2.96 23.47 11.34
N TYR A 531 1.79 23.73 11.89
CA TYR A 531 1.65 24.39 13.17
C TYR A 531 0.77 23.53 14.08
N MET A 532 1.31 23.17 15.22
CA MET A 532 0.65 22.31 16.21
C MET A 532 0.65 22.99 17.57
N THR A 533 -0.49 22.92 18.25
CA THR A 533 -0.66 23.40 19.62
C THR A 533 -1.23 22.29 20.50
N ASP A 534 -1.16 22.44 21.80
CA ASP A 534 -2.00 21.70 22.72
C ASP A 534 -3.48 22.16 22.60
N LEU A 535 -4.39 21.55 23.37
CA LEU A 535 -5.81 21.92 23.32
C LEU A 535 -6.09 23.31 23.88
N ASN A 536 -5.18 23.88 24.67
CA ASN A 536 -5.24 25.24 25.24
C ASN A 536 -4.59 26.29 24.30
N ASN A 537 -4.15 25.87 23.08
CA ASN A 537 -3.48 26.71 22.09
C ASN A 537 -2.03 27.09 22.42
N ASN A 538 -1.36 26.44 23.38
CA ASN A 538 0.07 26.59 23.57
C ASN A 538 0.82 25.88 22.43
N MET A 539 1.85 26.51 21.89
CA MET A 539 2.63 25.96 20.79
C MET A 539 3.36 24.69 21.22
N LEU A 540 3.19 23.61 20.44
CA LEU A 540 3.92 22.34 20.59
C LEU A 540 4.93 22.11 19.48
N LYS A 541 4.60 22.54 18.25
CA LYS A 541 5.46 22.36 17.09
C LYS A 541 5.15 23.38 16.01
N LYS A 542 6.20 23.93 15.43
CA LYS A 542 6.17 24.74 14.21
C LYS A 542 7.23 24.21 13.28
N GLU A 543 6.85 23.75 12.10
CA GLU A 543 7.78 23.23 11.11
C GLU A 543 7.53 23.88 9.75
N THR A 544 8.60 24.24 9.08
CA THR A 544 8.58 24.70 7.69
C THR A 544 9.55 23.86 6.90
N THR A 545 9.06 23.13 5.92
CA THR A 545 9.88 22.42 4.94
C THR A 545 9.84 23.19 3.63
N PHE A 546 10.98 23.65 3.19
CA PHE A 546 11.17 24.34 1.91
C PHE A 546 11.95 23.43 0.96
N THR A 547 11.41 23.18 -0.22
CA THR A 547 12.05 22.46 -1.32
C THR A 547 12.45 23.50 -2.38
N PRO A 548 13.69 24.00 -2.38
CA PRO A 548 14.17 24.96 -3.38
C PRO A 548 14.05 24.42 -4.79
N PHE A 549 14.35 23.13 -4.94
CA PHE A 549 14.11 22.34 -6.15
C PHE A 549 14.21 20.85 -5.85
N ASN A 550 13.49 20.08 -6.66
CA ASN A 550 13.69 18.67 -6.87
C ASN A 550 13.55 18.40 -8.37
N ILE A 551 14.66 18.03 -9.03
CA ILE A 551 14.74 17.88 -10.49
C ILE A 551 14.66 16.40 -10.83
N ARG A 552 13.69 16.05 -11.67
CA ARG A 552 13.61 14.75 -12.32
C ARG A 552 14.02 14.88 -13.77
N PHE A 553 15.03 14.11 -14.15
CA PHE A 553 15.55 14.06 -15.51
C PHE A 553 14.75 13.10 -16.40
N GLU A 554 14.91 13.24 -17.74
CA GLU A 554 14.33 12.29 -18.70
C GLU A 554 14.89 10.86 -18.54
N SER A 555 16.12 10.74 -18.05
CA SER A 555 16.72 9.46 -17.64
C SER A 555 16.02 8.80 -16.45
N GLN A 556 15.15 9.51 -15.73
CA GLN A 556 14.53 9.19 -14.43
C GLN A 556 15.52 9.26 -13.25
N ASP A 557 16.67 9.89 -13.41
CA ASP A 557 17.51 10.28 -12.29
C ASP A 557 16.84 11.44 -11.55
N GLU A 558 17.09 11.57 -10.26
CA GLU A 558 16.50 12.64 -9.43
C GLU A 558 17.55 13.28 -8.53
N VAL A 559 17.51 14.61 -8.43
CA VAL A 559 18.35 15.41 -7.52
C VAL A 559 17.49 16.42 -6.81
N GLY A 560 17.54 16.44 -5.49
CA GLY A 560 16.72 17.33 -4.69
C GLY A 560 17.42 17.90 -3.47
N ILE A 561 16.93 19.06 -3.05
CA ILE A 561 17.35 19.74 -1.82
C ILE A 561 16.09 20.09 -1.03
N LYS A 562 16.16 19.87 0.30
CA LYS A 562 15.18 20.36 1.25
C LYS A 562 15.85 21.07 2.40
N ILE A 563 15.19 22.09 2.92
CA ILE A 563 15.58 22.82 4.11
C ILE A 563 14.41 22.74 5.09
N VAL A 564 14.67 22.20 6.26
CA VAL A 564 13.65 22.05 7.31
C VAL A 564 14.00 23.00 8.46
N LYS A 565 13.04 23.84 8.85
CA LYS A 565 13.12 24.64 10.09
C LYS A 565 12.06 24.15 11.02
N LEU A 566 12.48 23.72 12.21
CA LEU A 566 11.62 23.15 13.24
C LEU A 566 11.80 23.95 14.53
N THR A 567 10.68 24.31 15.18
CA THR A 567 10.64 24.67 16.59
C THR A 567 9.68 23.70 17.27
N GLU A 568 10.13 23.01 18.29
CA GLU A 568 9.33 22.03 19.03
C GLU A 568 9.48 22.23 20.53
N TYR A 569 8.36 22.27 21.24
CA TYR A 569 8.32 22.26 22.70
C TYR A 569 8.16 20.82 23.20
N LEU A 570 9.09 20.39 24.02
CA LEU A 570 9.08 19.08 24.66
C LEU A 570 8.40 19.17 26.02
N ASP A 571 7.23 18.57 26.14
CA ASP A 571 6.39 18.60 27.34
C ASP A 571 6.74 17.53 28.39
N LYS A 572 7.54 16.53 27.98
CA LYS A 572 8.06 15.44 28.82
C LYS A 572 9.46 15.09 28.39
N PRO A 573 10.37 14.76 29.33
CA PRO A 573 11.68 14.26 28.94
C PRO A 573 11.53 12.91 28.24
N PHE A 574 12.46 12.57 27.33
CA PHE A 574 12.50 11.24 26.73
C PHE A 574 13.95 10.77 26.53
N THR A 575 14.17 9.48 26.73
CA THR A 575 15.45 8.83 26.49
C THR A 575 15.57 8.55 25.00
N ILE A 576 16.57 9.13 24.36
CA ILE A 576 16.80 9.03 22.92
C ILE A 576 17.74 7.85 22.56
N TYR A 577 18.71 7.59 23.42
CA TYR A 577 19.72 6.54 23.25
C TYR A 577 20.29 6.17 24.60
N GLU A 578 20.33 4.88 24.97
CA GLU A 578 20.81 4.40 26.26
C GLU A 578 20.33 5.29 27.44
N ASP A 579 21.25 5.89 28.19
CA ASP A 579 20.94 6.78 29.32
C ASP A 579 20.82 8.27 28.94
N ILE A 580 20.90 8.59 27.63
CA ILE A 580 20.84 9.98 27.15
C ILE A 580 19.39 10.44 27.07
N THR A 581 19.05 11.36 27.97
CA THR A 581 17.70 11.92 28.09
C THR A 581 17.65 13.37 27.63
N ILE A 582 16.73 13.69 26.75
CA ILE A 582 16.46 15.05 26.28
C ILE A 582 15.50 15.73 27.30
N PRO A 583 15.90 16.87 27.91
CA PRO A 583 15.10 17.56 28.91
C PRO A 583 13.90 18.30 28.31
N ILE A 584 12.99 18.78 29.19
CA ILE A 584 11.83 19.60 28.84
C ILE A 584 12.31 21.00 28.49
N GLU A 585 12.21 21.39 27.24
CA GLU A 585 12.62 22.69 26.73
C GLU A 585 11.97 22.97 25.35
N GLU A 586 12.06 24.20 24.87
CA GLU A 586 11.78 24.56 23.50
C GLU A 586 13.06 24.44 22.67
N TYR A 587 13.02 23.63 21.62
CA TYR A 587 14.13 23.39 20.71
C TYR A 587 13.85 24.00 19.36
N SER A 588 14.82 24.76 18.85
CA SER A 588 14.79 25.24 17.46
C SER A 588 15.93 24.63 16.66
N SER A 589 15.63 24.10 15.50
CA SER A 589 16.59 23.44 14.64
C SER A 589 16.42 23.83 13.17
N SER A 590 17.52 23.78 12.44
CA SER A 590 17.56 23.91 10.98
C SER A 590 18.32 22.72 10.41
N GLU A 591 17.72 22.01 9.48
CA GLU A 591 18.30 20.85 8.82
C GLU A 591 18.34 21.06 7.31
N PHE A 592 19.46 20.70 6.70
CA PHE A 592 19.64 20.60 5.26
C PHE A 592 19.61 19.14 4.84
N GLN A 593 18.85 18.83 3.78
CA GLN A 593 18.74 17.50 3.22
C GLN A 593 19.08 17.55 1.71
N PHE A 594 19.96 16.66 1.30
CA PHE A 594 20.31 16.43 -0.10
C PHE A 594 19.89 15.02 -0.48
N LYS A 595 19.22 14.87 -1.63
CA LYS A 595 18.86 13.58 -2.21
C LYS A 595 19.40 13.46 -3.62
N PHE A 596 19.98 12.31 -3.92
CA PHE A 596 20.38 11.88 -5.27
C PHE A 596 19.91 10.46 -5.50
N GLU A 597 19.20 10.22 -6.61
CA GLU A 597 18.69 8.92 -6.99
C GLU A 597 18.98 8.67 -8.47
N THR A 598 19.53 7.51 -8.79
CA THR A 598 19.68 7.06 -10.16
C THR A 598 18.49 6.21 -10.56
N SER A 599 18.16 6.22 -11.85
CA SER A 599 17.04 5.44 -12.38
C SER A 599 17.15 3.94 -12.03
N GLU A 600 16.11 3.42 -11.42
CA GLU A 600 16.00 2.00 -11.05
C GLU A 600 16.05 1.04 -12.27
N LYS A 601 15.83 1.52 -13.50
CA LYS A 601 15.94 0.70 -14.72
C LYS A 601 17.35 0.25 -15.07
N ARG A 602 18.37 0.83 -14.43
CA ARG A 602 19.78 0.43 -14.65
C ARG A 602 20.09 -0.88 -13.91
N MET A 603 21.05 -1.63 -14.45
CA MET A 603 21.60 -2.82 -13.79
C MET A 603 22.15 -2.46 -12.40
N LEU A 604 22.80 -1.32 -12.27
CA LEU A 604 23.25 -0.72 -11.03
C LEU A 604 22.49 0.57 -10.78
N SER A 605 21.77 0.66 -9.68
CA SER A 605 21.10 1.89 -9.25
C SER A 605 21.46 2.20 -7.80
N THR A 606 21.47 3.50 -7.47
CA THR A 606 21.77 4.00 -6.13
C THR A 606 20.83 5.12 -5.73
N GLU A 607 20.49 5.14 -4.44
CA GLU A 607 19.87 6.27 -3.76
C GLU A 607 20.81 6.71 -2.64
N LEU A 608 21.09 8.01 -2.58
CA LEU A 608 21.91 8.64 -1.56
C LEU A 608 21.11 9.78 -0.94
N GLU A 609 20.97 9.76 0.37
CA GLU A 609 20.38 10.83 1.16
C GLU A 609 21.38 11.28 2.23
N TYR A 610 21.67 12.56 2.25
CA TYR A 610 22.51 13.18 3.26
C TYR A 610 21.74 14.28 3.97
N GLN A 611 21.67 14.20 5.30
CA GLN A 611 21.00 15.18 6.17
C GLN A 611 22.01 15.73 7.16
N THR A 612 21.99 17.01 7.41
CA THR A 612 22.85 17.65 8.42
C THR A 612 22.18 18.88 9.00
N GLY A 613 22.32 19.10 10.29
CA GLY A 613 21.74 20.27 10.95
C GLY A 613 21.72 20.18 12.45
N ASP A 614 20.97 21.07 13.06
CA ASP A 614 20.75 21.11 14.48
C ASP A 614 19.85 19.94 14.91
N PHE A 615 20.08 19.40 16.09
CA PHE A 615 19.33 18.27 16.62
C PHE A 615 19.31 18.35 18.17
N TRP A 616 18.14 18.66 18.71
CA TRP A 616 17.95 18.91 20.16
C TRP A 616 18.97 19.92 20.70
N THR A 617 19.83 19.48 21.61
CA THR A 617 20.89 20.31 22.25
C THR A 617 22.18 20.36 21.43
N GLY A 618 22.22 19.82 20.23
CA GLY A 618 23.43 19.70 19.45
C GLY A 618 23.22 19.59 17.95
N LYS A 619 23.89 18.63 17.31
CA LYS A 619 23.87 18.43 15.86
C LYS A 619 23.74 16.96 15.49
N LYS A 620 23.16 16.72 14.30
CA LYS A 620 23.08 15.39 13.71
C LYS A 620 23.52 15.43 12.24
N LYS A 621 24.26 14.39 11.85
CA LYS A 621 24.53 14.05 10.45
C LYS A 621 23.96 12.67 10.17
N THR A 622 23.16 12.52 9.13
CA THR A 622 22.62 11.24 8.69
C THR A 622 23.06 10.99 7.26
N LEU A 623 23.62 9.81 7.03
CA LEU A 623 23.89 9.29 5.68
C LEU A 623 23.05 8.04 5.48
N LYS A 624 22.19 8.05 4.44
CA LYS A 624 21.48 6.87 3.96
C LYS A 624 21.95 6.55 2.56
N SER A 625 22.24 5.30 2.31
CA SER A 625 22.65 4.81 0.99
C SER A 625 21.94 3.52 0.70
N GLN A 626 21.32 3.43 -0.47
CA GLN A 626 20.78 2.20 -1.03
C GLN A 626 21.46 1.93 -2.36
N ILE A 627 21.96 0.70 -2.53
CA ILE A 627 22.54 0.23 -3.78
C ILE A 627 21.81 -1.03 -4.20
N SER A 628 21.32 -1.04 -5.45
CA SER A 628 20.65 -2.20 -6.04
C SER A 628 21.39 -2.66 -7.29
N VAL A 629 21.65 -3.96 -7.36
CA VAL A 629 22.33 -4.62 -8.49
C VAL A 629 21.45 -5.70 -9.07
N LYS A 630 21.14 -5.59 -10.36
CA LYS A 630 20.29 -6.50 -11.15
C LYS A 630 21.04 -6.94 -12.41
N PRO A 631 21.99 -7.89 -12.33
CA PRO A 631 22.87 -8.26 -13.45
C PRO A 631 22.13 -8.99 -14.56
N PHE A 632 21.06 -9.70 -14.22
CA PHE A 632 20.21 -10.42 -15.17
C PHE A 632 18.78 -10.59 -14.61
N SER A 633 17.88 -10.99 -15.48
CA SER A 633 16.48 -11.23 -15.13
C SER A 633 16.31 -12.26 -14.01
N GLY A 634 15.57 -11.92 -12.98
CA GLY A 634 15.30 -12.79 -11.83
C GLY A 634 16.40 -12.83 -10.76
N PHE A 635 17.37 -11.91 -10.81
CA PHE A 635 18.36 -11.77 -9.75
C PHE A 635 18.43 -10.31 -9.27
N ASN A 636 18.40 -10.12 -7.96
CA ASN A 636 18.50 -8.79 -7.33
C ASN A 636 19.27 -8.88 -6.01
N ILE A 637 20.23 -7.98 -5.83
CA ILE A 637 20.86 -7.69 -4.54
C ILE A 637 20.58 -6.22 -4.25
N GLN A 638 20.08 -5.94 -3.05
CA GLN A 638 19.90 -4.59 -2.53
C GLN A 638 20.62 -4.48 -1.19
N THR A 639 21.41 -3.44 -1.03
CA THR A 639 22.07 -3.09 0.24
C THR A 639 21.59 -1.72 0.68
N GLU A 640 21.22 -1.62 1.96
CA GLU A 640 20.87 -0.36 2.60
C GLU A 640 21.79 -0.13 3.77
N TYR A 641 22.29 1.08 3.89
CA TYR A 641 23.09 1.55 5.00
C TYR A 641 22.54 2.86 5.51
N GLU A 642 22.32 2.95 6.82
CA GLU A 642 21.98 4.20 7.51
C GLU A 642 22.97 4.42 8.66
N ASN A 643 23.59 5.61 8.68
CA ASN A 643 24.47 6.05 9.76
C ASN A 643 23.97 7.39 10.30
N ASN A 644 23.78 7.48 11.61
CA ASN A 644 23.43 8.71 12.31
C ASN A 644 24.53 9.05 13.30
N GLN A 645 25.28 10.10 13.03
CA GLN A 645 26.25 10.70 13.95
C GLN A 645 25.57 11.81 14.72
N VAL A 646 25.43 11.66 16.03
CA VAL A 646 24.72 12.59 16.90
C VAL A 646 25.70 13.14 17.94
N GLU A 647 25.81 14.47 17.96
CA GLU A 647 26.59 15.22 18.93
C GLU A 647 25.60 16.07 19.76
N LEU A 648 25.46 15.76 21.03
CA LEU A 648 24.60 16.50 21.98
C LEU A 648 25.48 17.19 23.03
N SER A 649 24.93 18.17 23.74
CA SER A 649 25.63 18.82 24.87
C SER A 649 25.98 17.78 25.93
N GLY A 650 27.24 17.37 25.99
CA GLY A 650 27.78 16.42 26.98
C GLY A 650 27.72 14.93 26.56
N SER A 651 27.28 14.57 25.38
CA SER A 651 27.18 13.16 24.93
C SER A 651 27.19 13.05 23.41
N ASN A 652 27.97 12.09 22.91
CA ASN A 652 28.02 11.76 21.50
C ASN A 652 27.73 10.29 21.32
N PHE A 653 26.95 9.96 20.26
CA PHE A 653 26.71 8.57 19.90
C PHE A 653 26.56 8.42 18.38
N ASN A 654 26.76 7.19 17.92
CA ASN A 654 26.60 6.81 16.52
C ASN A 654 25.64 5.63 16.41
N THR A 655 24.68 5.69 15.50
CA THR A 655 23.83 4.55 15.20
C THR A 655 24.02 4.10 13.77
N GLU A 656 24.10 2.78 13.58
CA GLU A 656 24.31 2.16 12.28
C GLU A 656 23.27 1.07 12.04
N LEU A 657 22.74 1.05 10.85
CA LEU A 657 21.81 0.05 10.35
C LEU A 657 22.29 -0.48 9.01
N TYR A 658 22.38 -1.77 8.88
CA TYR A 658 22.70 -2.48 7.64
C TYR A 658 21.55 -3.41 7.29
N ASN A 659 21.13 -3.40 6.04
CA ASN A 659 20.14 -4.31 5.49
C ASN A 659 20.64 -4.83 4.13
N ILE A 660 20.71 -6.15 3.96
CA ILE A 660 21.13 -6.79 2.72
C ILE A 660 20.02 -7.74 2.29
N GLU A 661 19.41 -7.47 1.15
CA GLU A 661 18.39 -8.30 0.54
C GLU A 661 18.95 -9.02 -0.70
N LEU A 662 18.74 -10.32 -0.77
CA LEU A 662 19.06 -11.17 -1.92
C LEU A 662 17.77 -11.79 -2.45
N GLY A 663 17.47 -11.55 -3.72
CA GLY A 663 16.37 -12.17 -4.44
C GLY A 663 16.88 -13.02 -5.60
N VAL A 664 16.48 -14.28 -5.66
CA VAL A 664 16.73 -15.18 -6.78
C VAL A 664 15.39 -15.76 -7.24
N TYR A 665 15.00 -15.45 -8.46
CA TYR A 665 13.70 -15.78 -9.03
C TYR A 665 13.90 -16.55 -10.34
N PRO A 666 14.16 -17.87 -10.30
CA PRO A 666 14.41 -18.68 -11.51
C PRO A 666 13.23 -18.62 -12.47
N THR A 667 12.02 -18.68 -11.93
CA THR A 667 10.76 -18.59 -12.69
C THR A 667 9.78 -17.67 -11.97
N PRO A 668 8.70 -17.19 -12.62
CA PRO A 668 7.64 -16.44 -11.95
C PRO A 668 6.93 -17.21 -10.81
N ARG A 669 7.07 -18.54 -10.78
CA ARG A 669 6.48 -19.42 -9.75
C ARG A 669 7.44 -19.81 -8.64
N THR A 670 8.74 -19.51 -8.76
CA THR A 670 9.75 -19.90 -7.77
C THR A 670 10.53 -18.68 -7.31
N ALA A 671 10.49 -18.40 -6.02
CA ALA A 671 11.18 -17.27 -5.42
C ALA A 671 12.03 -17.74 -4.22
N ILE A 672 13.30 -17.38 -4.21
CA ILE A 672 14.19 -17.48 -3.06
C ILE A 672 14.51 -16.05 -2.65
N PHE A 673 14.19 -15.72 -1.43
CA PHE A 673 14.44 -14.41 -0.85
C PHE A 673 15.19 -14.55 0.46
N SER A 674 16.20 -13.73 0.67
CA SER A 674 16.94 -13.65 1.93
C SER A 674 17.13 -12.19 2.31
N ASN A 675 17.05 -11.93 3.61
CA ASN A 675 17.28 -10.62 4.19
C ASN A 675 18.17 -10.78 5.43
N VAL A 676 19.28 -10.04 5.46
CA VAL A 676 20.20 -9.96 6.63
C VAL A 676 20.19 -8.54 7.14
N GLN A 677 19.92 -8.34 8.42
CA GLN A 677 19.83 -7.04 9.05
C GLN A 677 20.73 -6.99 10.31
N TYR A 678 21.41 -5.88 10.49
CA TYR A 678 22.17 -5.58 11.70
C TYR A 678 21.93 -4.14 12.14
N ASP A 679 21.79 -3.90 13.42
CA ASP A 679 21.86 -2.57 14.01
C ASP A 679 22.71 -2.59 15.30
N ASN A 680 23.50 -1.55 15.49
CA ASN A 680 24.37 -1.42 16.66
C ASN A 680 23.66 -0.91 17.92
N VAL A 681 22.38 -0.54 17.84
CA VAL A 681 21.58 -0.11 19.01
C VAL A 681 21.13 -1.34 19.79
N SER A 682 20.63 -2.36 19.09
CA SER A 682 20.25 -3.64 19.71
C SER A 682 21.38 -4.66 19.68
N ASN A 683 22.50 -4.38 19.02
CA ASN A 683 23.60 -5.32 18.73
C ASN A 683 23.12 -6.67 18.18
N ALA A 684 22.03 -6.65 17.42
CA ALA A 684 21.39 -7.86 16.96
C ALA A 684 21.53 -8.04 15.45
N VAL A 685 21.97 -9.23 15.05
CA VAL A 685 21.97 -9.71 13.66
C VAL A 685 20.74 -10.57 13.44
N GLY A 686 19.98 -10.29 12.38
CA GLY A 686 18.81 -11.09 11.96
C GLY A 686 18.99 -11.61 10.55
N LEU A 687 18.79 -12.91 10.35
CA LEU A 687 18.67 -13.56 9.04
C LEU A 687 17.25 -14.06 8.85
N PHE A 688 16.64 -13.69 7.74
CA PHE A 688 15.41 -14.28 7.23
C PHE A 688 15.69 -14.87 5.85
N ALA A 689 15.29 -16.10 5.61
CA ALA A 689 15.37 -16.74 4.28
C ALA A 689 14.05 -17.45 3.99
N LYS A 690 13.53 -17.30 2.77
CA LYS A 690 12.29 -17.90 2.32
C LYS A 690 12.44 -18.47 0.92
N LEU A 691 12.07 -19.74 0.75
CA LEU A 691 11.78 -20.35 -0.53
C LEU A 691 10.27 -20.45 -0.67
N GLN A 692 9.74 -19.92 -1.76
CA GLN A 692 8.34 -20.06 -2.16
C GLN A 692 8.26 -20.72 -3.53
N HIS A 693 7.39 -21.70 -3.66
CA HIS A 693 7.07 -22.30 -4.96
C HIS A 693 5.56 -22.39 -5.13
N THR A 694 5.04 -21.71 -6.15
CA THR A 694 3.62 -21.77 -6.51
C THR A 694 3.38 -23.00 -7.38
N ILE A 695 2.74 -24.01 -6.82
CA ILE A 695 2.41 -25.28 -7.50
C ILE A 695 1.40 -25.00 -8.62
N ARG A 696 0.36 -24.24 -8.28
CA ARG A 696 -0.66 -23.69 -9.19
C ARG A 696 -1.22 -22.41 -8.55
N PRO A 697 -1.85 -21.51 -9.33
CA PRO A 697 -2.41 -20.29 -8.75
C PRO A 697 -3.26 -20.56 -7.50
N GLY A 698 -2.91 -19.91 -6.37
CA GLY A 698 -3.56 -20.09 -5.07
C GLY A 698 -3.04 -21.26 -4.21
N SER A 699 -2.10 -22.08 -4.68
CA SER A 699 -1.54 -23.22 -3.94
C SER A 699 -0.02 -23.13 -3.90
N ASP A 700 0.55 -23.02 -2.70
CA ASP A 700 1.95 -22.70 -2.49
C ASP A 700 2.64 -23.65 -1.50
N PHE A 701 3.92 -23.81 -1.71
CA PHE A 701 4.87 -24.42 -0.80
C PHE A 701 5.82 -23.34 -0.27
N PHE A 702 6.04 -23.31 1.04
CA PHE A 702 6.98 -22.40 1.69
C PHE A 702 7.97 -23.16 2.58
N LEU A 703 9.24 -22.77 2.47
CA LEU A 703 10.26 -23.10 3.45
C LEU A 703 10.81 -21.79 3.97
N VAL A 704 10.72 -21.57 5.28
CA VAL A 704 11.15 -20.32 5.93
C VAL A 704 12.15 -20.64 7.01
N TYR A 705 13.23 -19.86 7.05
CA TYR A 705 14.26 -19.94 8.05
C TYR A 705 14.54 -18.55 8.62
N THR A 706 14.45 -18.42 9.94
CA THR A 706 14.77 -17.18 10.66
C THR A 706 15.79 -17.49 11.73
N HIS A 707 16.84 -16.69 11.83
CA HIS A 707 17.85 -16.83 12.86
C HIS A 707 18.24 -15.43 13.36
N ASN A 708 18.20 -15.25 14.67
CA ASN A 708 18.61 -14.02 15.31
C ASN A 708 19.76 -14.32 16.28
N TRP A 709 20.79 -13.49 16.20
CA TRP A 709 21.96 -13.51 17.07
C TRP A 709 22.10 -12.17 17.77
N MET A 710 22.73 -12.18 18.92
CA MET A 710 23.31 -11.01 19.57
C MET A 710 24.82 -11.01 19.27
N SER A 711 25.37 -9.90 18.85
CA SER A 711 26.81 -9.69 18.72
C SER A 711 27.36 -9.25 20.07
N LEU A 712 28.44 -9.90 20.53
CA LEU A 712 29.16 -9.53 21.74
C LEU A 712 30.34 -8.61 21.43
N GLY A 713 30.70 -8.46 20.15
CA GLY A 713 31.80 -7.61 19.71
C GLY A 713 31.40 -6.16 19.48
N ASP A 714 32.34 -5.25 19.65
CA ASP A 714 32.14 -3.82 19.45
C ASP A 714 32.20 -3.41 17.95
N GLN A 715 32.48 -4.35 17.04
CA GLN A 715 32.60 -4.10 15.59
C GLN A 715 31.70 -5.03 14.76
N ILE A 716 31.20 -4.52 13.64
CA ILE A 716 30.24 -5.17 12.72
C ILE A 716 30.72 -6.55 12.22
N PHE A 717 32.02 -6.75 12.08
CA PHE A 717 32.64 -8.00 11.60
C PHE A 717 33.28 -8.85 12.71
N ASP A 718 32.98 -8.52 13.97
CA ASP A 718 33.37 -9.37 15.08
C ASP A 718 32.28 -10.46 15.22
N PHE A 719 32.60 -11.66 14.72
CA PHE A 719 31.67 -12.80 14.61
C PHE A 719 31.45 -13.56 15.93
N ASP A 720 31.66 -12.92 17.07
CA ASP A 720 31.27 -13.52 18.35
C ASP A 720 29.75 -13.37 18.54
N LEU A 721 29.03 -14.34 17.98
CA LEU A 721 27.57 -14.32 17.87
C LEU A 721 26.95 -15.37 18.80
N ILE A 722 26.08 -14.92 19.70
CA ILE A 722 25.22 -15.80 20.51
C ILE A 722 23.83 -15.90 19.87
N THR A 723 23.34 -17.13 19.69
CA THR A 723 22.00 -17.38 19.16
C THR A 723 20.92 -16.98 20.17
N ILE A 724 20.08 -16.02 19.80
CA ILE A 724 18.88 -15.63 20.56
C ILE A 724 17.69 -16.51 20.16
N SER A 725 17.49 -16.70 18.87
CA SER A 725 16.36 -17.49 18.36
C SER A 725 16.65 -18.08 16.98
N LYS A 726 16.13 -19.28 16.76
CA LYS A 726 16.19 -19.98 15.49
C LYS A 726 14.85 -20.63 15.20
N ILE A 727 14.25 -20.34 14.04
CA ILE A 727 12.96 -20.88 13.63
C ILE A 727 13.10 -21.43 12.22
N SER A 728 12.69 -22.66 12.03
CA SER A 728 12.54 -23.31 10.71
C SER A 728 11.08 -23.68 10.53
N SER A 729 10.46 -23.21 9.46
CA SER A 729 9.04 -23.45 9.18
C SER A 729 8.86 -24.01 7.77
N LEU A 730 8.07 -25.06 7.67
CA LEU A 730 7.60 -25.62 6.40
C LEU A 730 6.09 -25.46 6.37
N LYS A 731 5.55 -24.84 5.31
CA LYS A 731 4.12 -24.67 5.12
C LYS A 731 3.72 -25.10 3.72
N ILE A 732 2.62 -25.83 3.63
CA ILE A 732 1.98 -26.18 2.36
C ILE A 732 0.53 -25.77 2.45
N ASN A 733 0.04 -25.06 1.47
CA ASN A 733 -1.38 -24.78 1.29
C ASN A 733 -1.87 -25.30 -0.07
N TYR A 734 -3.14 -25.65 -0.14
CA TYR A 734 -3.75 -26.14 -1.36
C TYR A 734 -5.16 -25.59 -1.51
N THR A 735 -5.42 -24.84 -2.59
CA THR A 735 -6.74 -24.27 -2.84
C THR A 735 -7.59 -25.21 -3.66
N LEU A 736 -8.73 -25.64 -3.08
CA LEU A 736 -9.82 -26.36 -3.73
C LEU A 736 -10.91 -25.35 -4.09
N ARG A 737 -11.36 -25.36 -5.33
CA ARG A 737 -12.48 -24.56 -5.83
C ARG A 737 -13.63 -25.47 -6.22
N LEU A 738 -14.81 -25.24 -5.63
CA LEU A 738 -16.03 -26.01 -5.79
C LEU A 738 -17.11 -25.20 -6.53
#